data_1b49215b40573a332fb0f82d85eda1fd
#
_entry.id   1b49215b40573a332fb0f82d85eda1fd
#
_cell.length_a   1.000
_cell.length_b   1.000
_cell.length_c   1.000
_cell.angle_alpha   90.00
_cell.angle_beta   90.00
_cell.angle_gamma   90.00
#
_symmetry.space_group_name_H-M   'P 1'
#
loop_
_entity.id
_entity.type
_entity.pdbx_description
1 polymer ?
#
loop_
_entity_poly.entity_id
_entity_poly.type
_entity_poly.pdbx_seq_one_letter_code
_entity_poly.pdbx_strand_id
1 'polypeptide(L)'
;SEQAAKERLAEYGPNRLESTKQKSVFTIFLDQFKSSMVLILLVAAVISGVIGVMEDEGLVESFVILAILVVNAIIGTMQEVKAQSSLEALNRTSAPHTKVLRGGQVEEIVSTDIVPGDIVVLDTGDIIPADLRLIETANLKIQESTLTGESVPVEKSEALLEAREIPLGDRDNMAFSTSTVTYGRGKGVVVATGMHTEVGKIAHMLQNTQDTETPMGKRLEQLGKVLGYVALGICAFIFLVGVLYGNNWLEVLMMAVSLAVAAIPEGLQIVSTIVLAIGVQRMVKQNAIVRTLPSVETLGSTTVICSDKTGTLTQNRMTVTEGWSGGNRIDFRNAPPADELDSDENLLLQTALLCTDAHLKMLADGKHETAGDPTETAIVDVGLGLKMNKLALEEQFPRVGEVPFDSERKRMTTVNQMKEGKFRVNVKGGLDEVLAVSAQIVIHGQIRPLTSEDRETIKEENYRMAQSALRVLAVAYKDIDVLPSEMTPETVETGLTFVGLLGMIDPARPEVVEAVKKCRTAGIRPVMITGDHKVTAMAIAAEIGIYREGDKAITGTDLEEISQDMLDRNVQDYSVYARVAPEHKVRIVQAWQSQGDIVAMTGDGVNDAPALKQADIGVSMGIVGTEVAKDASDVILTDDNFATIVGAVEEGRRIYDNILKAIQFLLSANVGEVLLIFIASIFNIGNPLSPLLILWINLVTDSLPALALSMDPAEKDIMTRQPRNPRKGFFSKGMIWRIIYQGATIGLISLAAYMIGRNDGIRGGLENPVALGQTMAFAVLGFSQLLHVRNLHSNKRSSFRTSLWSNKSLLGAISLSALLLLAVLLIPGMMNLFGVVAMDSTHWLYVGGLSLVPIVVVELMKLLKINHTRDEY
;
A
#
# COMPACT_ATOMS: atom_id res chain seq x y z
N SER A 1 26.95 -23.96 11.52
CA SER A 1 26.19 -24.94 10.73
C SER A 1 24.71 -24.73 10.94
N GLU A 2 23.88 -25.05 9.97
CA GLU A 2 22.42 -24.86 10.01
C GLU A 2 21.76 -25.59 11.21
N GLN A 3 22.27 -26.75 11.59
CA GLN A 3 21.78 -27.49 12.75
C GLN A 3 22.03 -26.76 14.07
N ALA A 4 23.25 -26.21 14.25
CA ALA A 4 23.58 -25.41 15.43
C ALA A 4 22.73 -24.10 15.48
N ALA A 5 22.38 -23.52 14.34
CA ALA A 5 21.51 -22.37 14.28
C ALA A 5 20.08 -22.72 14.74
N LYS A 6 19.54 -23.87 14.33
CA LYS A 6 18.22 -24.36 14.79
C LYS A 6 18.18 -24.64 16.29
N GLU A 7 19.24 -25.23 16.85
CA GLU A 7 19.36 -25.49 18.29
C GLU A 7 19.41 -24.16 19.08
N ARG A 8 20.21 -23.19 18.62
CA ARG A 8 20.30 -21.88 19.24
C ARG A 8 19.00 -21.06 19.10
N LEU A 9 18.30 -21.18 17.97
CA LEU A 9 17.01 -20.53 17.80
C LEU A 9 15.96 -21.05 18.80
N ALA A 10 16.03 -22.34 19.14
CA ALA A 10 15.18 -22.93 20.17
C ALA A 10 15.58 -22.49 21.58
N GLU A 11 16.88 -22.22 21.83
CA GLU A 11 17.43 -21.78 23.13
C GLU A 11 17.22 -20.29 23.37
N TYR A 12 17.58 -19.42 22.39
CA TYR A 12 17.55 -17.95 22.54
C TYR A 12 16.25 -17.31 22.05
N GLY A 13 15.42 -18.04 21.31
CA GLY A 13 14.21 -17.52 20.69
C GLY A 13 14.49 -16.71 19.42
N PRO A 14 13.43 -16.24 18.73
CA PRO A 14 13.56 -15.46 17.51
C PRO A 14 14.14 -14.07 17.79
N ASN A 15 14.96 -13.56 16.88
CA ASN A 15 15.54 -12.23 16.93
C ASN A 15 14.45 -11.17 16.62
N ARG A 16 13.69 -10.81 17.63
CA ARG A 16 12.66 -9.77 17.55
C ARG A 16 12.53 -9.04 18.88
N LEU A 17 12.21 -7.78 18.82
CA LEU A 17 11.79 -7.04 20.00
C LEU A 17 10.41 -7.57 20.42
N GLU A 18 10.22 -7.88 21.70
CA GLU A 18 8.90 -8.25 22.20
C GLU A 18 7.97 -7.04 22.02
N SER A 19 7.04 -7.16 21.10
CA SER A 19 5.86 -6.29 21.07
C SER A 19 5.07 -6.52 22.38
N THR A 20 4.36 -5.49 22.86
CA THR A 20 3.43 -5.58 23.99
C THR A 20 2.72 -6.93 23.98
N LYS A 21 2.76 -7.65 25.12
CA LYS A 21 2.17 -8.98 25.25
C LYS A 21 0.77 -8.98 24.64
N GLN A 22 0.58 -9.81 23.63
CA GLN A 22 -0.74 -9.98 23.03
C GLN A 22 -1.75 -10.31 24.14
N LYS A 23 -2.85 -9.56 24.15
CA LYS A 23 -3.94 -9.84 25.09
C LYS A 23 -4.43 -11.27 24.84
N SER A 24 -4.56 -12.07 25.89
CA SER A 24 -5.14 -13.39 25.73
C SER A 24 -6.59 -13.27 25.21
N VAL A 25 -7.08 -14.27 24.48
CA VAL A 25 -8.47 -14.31 24.00
C VAL A 25 -9.46 -14.08 25.15
N PHE A 26 -9.15 -14.59 26.34
CA PHE A 26 -9.96 -14.37 27.53
C PHE A 26 -9.91 -12.91 28.01
N THR A 27 -8.76 -12.25 27.92
CA THR A 27 -8.64 -10.81 28.24
C THR A 27 -9.43 -9.95 27.27
N ILE A 28 -9.36 -10.26 25.96
CA ILE A 28 -10.15 -9.60 24.92
C ILE A 28 -11.65 -9.77 25.19
N PHE A 29 -12.08 -10.96 25.58
CA PHE A 29 -13.46 -11.25 25.96
C PHE A 29 -13.91 -10.41 27.18
N LEU A 30 -13.09 -10.31 28.22
CA LEU A 30 -13.41 -9.48 29.39
C LEU A 30 -13.38 -7.98 29.07
N ASP A 31 -12.51 -7.54 28.17
CA ASP A 31 -12.44 -6.15 27.73
C ASP A 31 -13.74 -5.71 27.00
N GLN A 32 -14.47 -6.63 26.34
CA GLN A 32 -15.79 -6.34 25.76
C GLN A 32 -16.79 -5.83 26.80
N PHE A 33 -16.70 -6.29 28.04
CA PHE A 33 -17.59 -5.86 29.12
C PHE A 33 -17.26 -4.48 29.71
N LYS A 34 -16.13 -3.89 29.36
CA LYS A 34 -15.73 -2.55 29.79
C LYS A 34 -16.31 -1.42 28.92
N SER A 35 -16.94 -1.77 27.79
CA SER A 35 -17.53 -0.77 26.92
C SER A 35 -18.71 -0.06 27.62
N SER A 36 -18.82 1.25 27.42
CA SER A 36 -19.90 2.07 27.99
C SER A 36 -21.29 1.52 27.69
N MET A 37 -21.40 0.84 26.56
CA MET A 37 -22.61 0.25 26.08
C MET A 37 -23.01 -1.00 26.82
N VAL A 38 -22.09 -1.92 27.02
CA VAL A 38 -22.34 -3.13 27.83
C VAL A 38 -22.73 -2.74 29.26
N LEU A 39 -22.14 -1.64 29.80
CA LEU A 39 -22.54 -1.09 31.08
C LEU A 39 -24.00 -0.61 31.09
N ILE A 40 -24.47 0.07 30.03
CA ILE A 40 -25.87 0.50 29.89
C ILE A 40 -26.79 -0.73 29.84
N LEU A 41 -26.40 -1.78 29.08
CA LEU A 41 -27.17 -3.00 28.96
C LEU A 41 -27.19 -3.81 30.30
N LEU A 42 -26.09 -3.80 31.03
CA LEU A 42 -26.06 -4.39 32.37
C LEU A 42 -27.01 -3.66 33.31
N VAL A 43 -27.02 -2.33 33.26
CA VAL A 43 -28.01 -1.51 34.04
C VAL A 43 -29.41 -1.84 33.58
N ALA A 44 -29.68 -1.98 32.26
CA ALA A 44 -30.97 -2.40 31.74
C ALA A 44 -31.40 -3.77 32.25
N ALA A 45 -30.48 -4.75 32.25
CA ALA A 45 -30.75 -6.08 32.76
C ALA A 45 -31.10 -6.08 34.27
N VAL A 46 -30.41 -5.23 35.05
CA VAL A 46 -30.71 -5.09 36.50
C VAL A 46 -32.07 -4.41 36.67
N ILE A 47 -32.38 -3.36 35.92
CA ILE A 47 -33.69 -2.69 36.03
C ILE A 47 -34.81 -3.66 35.62
N SER A 48 -34.69 -4.35 34.49
CA SER A 48 -35.67 -5.38 34.06
C SER A 48 -35.85 -6.45 35.08
N GLY A 49 -34.77 -6.93 35.74
CA GLY A 49 -34.84 -7.89 36.83
C GLY A 49 -35.60 -7.40 38.09
N VAL A 50 -35.35 -6.15 38.45
CA VAL A 50 -36.09 -5.50 39.57
C VAL A 50 -37.57 -5.39 39.25
N ILE A 51 -37.90 -4.95 38.03
CA ILE A 51 -39.30 -4.84 37.58
C ILE A 51 -39.96 -6.21 37.53
N GLY A 52 -39.30 -7.22 36.93
CA GLY A 52 -39.87 -8.58 36.85
C GLY A 52 -40.13 -9.23 38.20
N VAL A 53 -39.31 -8.92 39.22
CA VAL A 53 -39.57 -9.36 40.61
C VAL A 53 -40.71 -8.56 41.27
N MET A 54 -40.84 -7.26 40.96
CA MET A 54 -41.92 -6.43 41.54
C MET A 54 -43.25 -6.69 40.93
N GLU A 55 -43.34 -7.09 39.65
CA GLU A 55 -44.59 -7.34 38.91
C GLU A 55 -44.96 -8.83 38.85
N ASP A 56 -44.21 -9.70 39.54
CA ASP A 56 -44.35 -11.18 39.56
C ASP A 56 -44.23 -11.84 38.14
N GLU A 57 -43.61 -11.13 37.17
CA GLU A 57 -43.38 -11.61 35.80
C GLU A 57 -42.13 -12.49 35.66
N GLY A 58 -41.29 -12.58 36.68
CA GLY A 58 -40.08 -13.39 36.72
C GLY A 58 -38.84 -12.73 36.12
N LEU A 59 -37.70 -13.44 36.12
CA LEU A 59 -36.38 -12.92 35.71
C LEU A 59 -36.01 -13.25 34.24
N VAL A 60 -36.95 -13.72 33.43
CA VAL A 60 -36.67 -14.25 32.09
C VAL A 60 -36.05 -13.18 31.18
N GLU A 61 -36.61 -11.99 31.14
CA GLU A 61 -36.04 -10.89 30.28
C GLU A 61 -34.63 -10.55 30.67
N SER A 62 -34.33 -10.42 31.97
CA SER A 62 -32.97 -10.10 32.44
C SER A 62 -31.96 -11.18 32.06
N PHE A 63 -32.34 -12.47 32.20
CA PHE A 63 -31.47 -13.55 31.75
C PHE A 63 -31.23 -13.57 30.26
N VAL A 64 -32.24 -13.20 29.48
CA VAL A 64 -32.10 -13.09 28.01
C VAL A 64 -31.17 -11.95 27.64
N ILE A 65 -31.32 -10.77 28.25
CA ILE A 65 -30.42 -9.63 28.03
C ILE A 65 -28.96 -10.04 28.35
N LEU A 66 -28.73 -10.70 29.48
CA LEU A 66 -27.41 -11.21 29.87
C LEU A 66 -26.88 -12.27 28.91
N ALA A 67 -27.71 -13.20 28.42
CA ALA A 67 -27.31 -14.20 27.43
C ALA A 67 -26.89 -13.57 26.11
N ILE A 68 -27.61 -12.55 25.63
CA ILE A 68 -27.27 -11.80 24.40
C ILE A 68 -26.00 -11.00 24.60
N LEU A 69 -25.77 -10.37 25.76
CA LEU A 69 -24.50 -9.71 26.10
C LEU A 69 -23.32 -10.68 26.00
N VAL A 70 -23.46 -11.89 26.50
CA VAL A 70 -22.41 -12.91 26.38
C VAL A 70 -22.20 -13.31 24.92
N VAL A 71 -23.27 -13.51 24.16
CA VAL A 71 -23.15 -13.81 22.71
C VAL A 71 -22.48 -12.66 21.97
N ASN A 72 -22.85 -11.41 22.27
CA ASN A 72 -22.22 -10.23 21.68
C ASN A 72 -20.73 -10.15 22.03
N ALA A 73 -20.36 -10.37 23.28
CA ALA A 73 -18.97 -10.43 23.72
C ALA A 73 -18.17 -11.53 23.01
N ILE A 74 -18.78 -12.70 22.77
CA ILE A 74 -18.14 -13.78 21.98
C ILE A 74 -17.92 -13.35 20.54
N ILE A 75 -18.94 -12.79 19.89
CA ILE A 75 -18.85 -12.30 18.50
C ILE A 75 -17.79 -11.19 18.39
N GLY A 76 -17.80 -10.20 19.28
CA GLY A 76 -16.81 -9.12 19.33
C GLY A 76 -15.39 -9.67 19.53
N THR A 77 -15.21 -10.64 20.42
CA THR A 77 -13.92 -11.31 20.64
C THR A 77 -13.45 -12.04 19.39
N MET A 78 -14.32 -12.80 18.70
CA MET A 78 -13.96 -13.49 17.46
C MET A 78 -13.55 -12.52 16.35
N GLN A 79 -14.24 -11.38 16.24
CA GLN A 79 -13.92 -10.34 15.28
C GLN A 79 -12.58 -9.68 15.58
N GLU A 80 -12.31 -9.34 16.84
CA GLU A 80 -11.06 -8.75 17.31
C GLU A 80 -9.86 -9.69 17.08
N VAL A 81 -9.99 -10.97 17.47
CA VAL A 81 -8.96 -11.99 17.25
C VAL A 81 -8.67 -12.17 15.75
N LYS A 82 -9.71 -12.15 14.92
CA LYS A 82 -9.55 -12.26 13.46
C LYS A 82 -8.84 -11.03 12.88
N ALA A 83 -9.13 -9.84 13.35
CA ALA A 83 -8.45 -8.61 12.95
C ALA A 83 -6.97 -8.64 13.35
N GLN A 84 -6.66 -9.01 14.61
CA GLN A 84 -5.30 -9.14 15.13
C GLN A 84 -4.49 -10.20 14.36
N SER A 85 -5.04 -11.36 14.08
CA SER A 85 -4.35 -12.42 13.32
C SER A 85 -4.05 -12.01 11.87
N SER A 86 -4.92 -11.19 11.27
CA SER A 86 -4.69 -10.64 9.93
C SER A 86 -3.52 -9.65 9.91
N LEU A 87 -3.39 -8.83 10.94
CA LEU A 87 -2.27 -7.89 11.13
C LEU A 87 -0.95 -8.62 11.41
N GLU A 88 -0.98 -9.68 12.21
CA GLU A 88 0.21 -10.48 12.51
C GLU A 88 0.76 -11.18 11.26
N ALA A 89 -0.12 -11.74 10.44
CA ALA A 89 0.28 -12.34 9.16
C ALA A 89 0.97 -11.32 8.24
N LEU A 90 0.53 -10.06 8.28
CA LEU A 90 1.13 -8.96 7.54
C LEU A 90 2.55 -8.64 8.02
N ASN A 91 2.72 -8.50 9.35
CA ASN A 91 4.00 -8.19 9.96
C ASN A 91 5.07 -9.26 9.65
N ARG A 92 4.68 -10.53 9.55
CA ARG A 92 5.59 -11.61 9.15
C ARG A 92 6.05 -11.50 7.70
N THR A 93 5.20 -11.00 6.81
CA THR A 93 5.53 -10.85 5.38
C THR A 93 6.45 -9.65 5.13
N SER A 94 6.51 -8.69 6.05
CA SER A 94 7.34 -7.48 5.97
C SER A 94 8.65 -7.58 6.76
N ALA A 95 9.01 -8.76 7.28
CA ALA A 95 10.23 -8.91 8.07
C ALA A 95 11.48 -8.69 7.20
N PRO A 96 12.47 -7.89 7.67
CA PRO A 96 13.70 -7.64 6.93
C PRO A 96 14.49 -8.93 6.68
N HIS A 97 15.23 -8.98 5.56
CA HIS A 97 16.14 -10.07 5.23
C HIS A 97 17.58 -9.66 5.50
N THR A 98 18.44 -10.63 5.71
CA THR A 98 19.86 -10.38 5.94
C THR A 98 20.71 -11.53 5.41
N LYS A 99 21.96 -11.22 5.03
CA LYS A 99 22.90 -12.19 4.52
C LYS A 99 23.73 -12.76 5.66
N VAL A 100 23.74 -14.09 5.81
CA VAL A 100 24.55 -14.79 6.81
C VAL A 100 25.47 -15.81 6.15
N LEU A 101 26.64 -15.99 6.74
CA LEU A 101 27.59 -17.01 6.33
C LEU A 101 27.44 -18.26 7.19
N ARG A 102 26.73 -19.26 6.68
CA ARG A 102 26.52 -20.56 7.34
C ARG A 102 27.13 -21.68 6.51
N GLY A 103 27.83 -22.61 7.12
CA GLY A 103 28.44 -23.76 6.44
C GLY A 103 29.44 -23.38 5.33
N GLY A 104 29.96 -22.14 5.31
CA GLY A 104 30.89 -21.65 4.27
C GLY A 104 30.16 -21.04 3.04
N GLN A 105 28.84 -20.96 3.05
CA GLN A 105 28.06 -20.32 1.99
C GLN A 105 27.32 -19.11 2.54
N VAL A 106 27.18 -18.06 1.73
CA VAL A 106 26.37 -16.90 2.05
C VAL A 106 24.92 -17.22 1.67
N GLU A 107 24.03 -17.13 2.65
CA GLU A 107 22.61 -17.37 2.50
C GLU A 107 21.84 -16.11 2.94
N GLU A 108 20.74 -15.81 2.25
CA GLU A 108 19.84 -14.77 2.67
C GLU A 108 18.71 -15.38 3.52
N ILE A 109 18.56 -14.91 4.76
CA ILE A 109 17.56 -15.39 5.71
C ILE A 109 16.72 -14.23 6.24
N VAL A 110 15.56 -14.57 6.80
CA VAL A 110 14.75 -13.59 7.53
C VAL A 110 15.48 -13.18 8.81
N SER A 111 15.57 -11.88 9.11
CA SER A 111 16.30 -11.36 10.27
C SER A 111 15.83 -11.94 11.60
N THR A 112 14.58 -12.44 11.70
CA THR A 112 14.06 -13.11 12.89
C THR A 112 14.74 -14.45 13.20
N ASP A 113 15.38 -15.07 12.20
CA ASP A 113 15.99 -16.40 12.32
C ASP A 113 17.51 -16.35 12.62
N ILE A 114 18.01 -15.13 12.88
CA ILE A 114 19.39 -14.90 13.32
C ILE A 114 19.56 -15.36 14.77
N VAL A 115 20.70 -15.97 15.04
CA VAL A 115 21.05 -16.47 16.38
C VAL A 115 22.44 -15.98 16.78
N PRO A 116 22.73 -15.86 18.09
CA PRO A 116 24.09 -15.58 18.57
C PRO A 116 25.11 -16.57 18.01
N GLY A 117 26.21 -16.04 17.44
CA GLY A 117 27.25 -16.81 16.78
C GLY A 117 27.12 -16.99 15.27
N ASP A 118 26.04 -16.46 14.64
CA ASP A 118 25.98 -16.31 13.18
C ASP A 118 26.98 -15.24 12.71
N ILE A 119 27.47 -15.40 11.49
CA ILE A 119 28.31 -14.39 10.85
C ILE A 119 27.44 -13.66 9.81
N VAL A 120 27.20 -12.38 10.07
CA VAL A 120 26.43 -11.50 9.18
C VAL A 120 27.38 -10.83 8.20
N VAL A 121 27.01 -10.80 6.92
CA VAL A 121 27.70 -10.06 5.87
C VAL A 121 26.97 -8.73 5.67
N LEU A 122 27.72 -7.63 5.74
CA LEU A 122 27.23 -6.26 5.68
C LEU A 122 27.68 -5.57 4.40
N ASP A 123 26.73 -5.02 3.67
CA ASP A 123 26.94 -4.18 2.50
C ASP A 123 26.31 -2.78 2.70
N THR A 124 26.75 -1.82 1.91
CA THR A 124 26.15 -0.46 1.94
C THR A 124 24.63 -0.53 1.70
N GLY A 125 23.84 0.08 2.59
CA GLY A 125 22.38 0.09 2.54
C GLY A 125 21.71 -0.99 3.39
N ASP A 126 22.48 -1.89 4.02
CA ASP A 126 21.95 -2.89 4.93
C ASP A 126 21.61 -2.27 6.30
N ILE A 127 20.53 -2.76 6.92
CA ILE A 127 20.23 -2.53 8.33
C ILE A 127 20.87 -3.66 9.14
N ILE A 128 21.55 -3.29 10.21
CA ILE A 128 22.18 -4.25 11.11
C ILE A 128 21.08 -4.98 11.90
N PRO A 129 20.97 -6.32 11.73
CA PRO A 129 19.82 -7.06 12.23
C PRO A 129 19.89 -7.40 13.73
N ALA A 130 21.09 -7.40 14.30
CA ALA A 130 21.39 -7.78 15.68
C ALA A 130 22.66 -7.06 16.14
N ASP A 131 23.04 -7.13 17.42
CA ASP A 131 24.33 -6.59 17.84
C ASP A 131 25.48 -7.51 17.39
N LEU A 132 26.42 -6.92 16.65
CA LEU A 132 27.52 -7.64 16.02
C LEU A 132 28.87 -7.19 16.57
N ARG A 133 29.79 -8.15 16.79
CA ARG A 133 31.22 -7.89 16.92
C ARG A 133 31.86 -7.99 15.55
N LEU A 134 32.42 -6.89 15.05
CA LEU A 134 33.04 -6.84 13.72
C LEU A 134 34.33 -7.68 13.68
N ILE A 135 34.49 -8.48 12.63
CA ILE A 135 35.65 -9.37 12.40
C ILE A 135 36.38 -9.06 11.10
N GLU A 136 35.74 -8.34 10.17
CA GLU A 136 36.30 -7.89 8.90
C GLU A 136 35.64 -6.57 8.51
N THR A 137 36.43 -5.57 8.17
CA THR A 137 35.93 -4.25 7.72
C THR A 137 36.69 -3.74 6.52
N ALA A 138 35.97 -3.13 5.56
CA ALA A 138 36.57 -2.46 4.40
C ALA A 138 35.89 -1.09 4.23
N ASN A 139 36.50 -0.06 4.80
CA ASN A 139 35.97 1.31 4.83
C ASN A 139 34.54 1.38 5.35
N LEU A 140 34.19 0.55 6.34
CA LEU A 140 32.85 0.41 6.86
C LEU A 140 32.46 1.64 7.69
N LYS A 141 31.36 2.32 7.31
CA LYS A 141 30.78 3.41 8.07
C LYS A 141 29.33 3.10 8.41
N ILE A 142 28.97 3.30 9.68
CA ILE A 142 27.67 2.96 10.22
C ILE A 142 27.04 4.20 10.85
N GLN A 143 25.78 4.46 10.53
CA GLN A 143 25.00 5.51 11.17
C GLN A 143 24.27 4.93 12.37
N GLU A 144 24.63 5.41 13.54
CA GLU A 144 24.12 4.95 14.85
C GLU A 144 23.26 5.99 15.56
N SER A 145 22.69 6.94 14.84
CA SER A 145 21.92 8.07 15.36
C SER A 145 20.75 7.67 16.26
N THR A 146 20.15 6.50 16.03
CA THR A 146 19.06 5.96 16.87
C THR A 146 19.52 5.58 18.28
N LEU A 147 20.81 5.28 18.46
CA LEU A 147 21.40 4.88 19.74
C LEU A 147 22.23 5.97 20.40
N THR A 148 23.01 6.69 19.60
CA THR A 148 23.95 7.70 20.10
C THR A 148 23.42 9.12 20.04
N GLY A 149 22.38 9.38 19.22
CA GLY A 149 21.86 10.72 18.93
C GLY A 149 22.71 11.52 17.95
N GLU A 150 23.85 11.00 17.49
CA GLU A 150 24.76 11.69 16.57
C GLU A 150 24.45 11.33 15.12
N SER A 151 24.31 12.34 14.24
CA SER A 151 23.90 12.17 12.85
C SER A 151 25.07 11.84 11.91
N VAL A 152 26.32 11.91 12.39
CA VAL A 152 27.51 11.62 11.55
C VAL A 152 27.80 10.12 11.58
N PRO A 153 27.98 9.44 10.42
CA PRO A 153 28.35 8.05 10.39
C PRO A 153 29.72 7.79 11.03
N VAL A 154 29.78 6.78 11.89
CA VAL A 154 31.00 6.36 12.60
C VAL A 154 31.78 5.37 11.75
N GLU A 155 33.10 5.60 11.60
CA GLU A 155 34.00 4.68 10.94
C GLU A 155 34.29 3.48 11.87
N LYS A 156 34.09 2.27 11.37
CA LYS A 156 34.20 1.03 12.15
C LYS A 156 35.47 0.26 11.83
N SER A 157 36.02 -0.41 12.85
CA SER A 157 37.21 -1.22 12.71
C SER A 157 37.06 -2.54 13.47
N GLU A 158 37.87 -3.55 13.11
CA GLU A 158 37.96 -4.82 13.83
C GLU A 158 38.91 -4.79 15.04
N ALA A 159 39.55 -3.65 15.33
CA ALA A 159 40.59 -3.53 16.37
C ALA A 159 40.05 -3.89 17.78
N LEU A 160 40.94 -4.40 18.61
CA LEU A 160 40.64 -4.62 20.03
C LEU A 160 40.67 -3.30 20.79
N LEU A 161 39.62 -3.04 21.57
CA LEU A 161 39.55 -1.87 22.43
C LEU A 161 40.17 -2.20 23.79
N GLU A 162 41.11 -1.37 24.27
CA GLU A 162 41.89 -1.64 25.48
C GLU A 162 41.11 -1.39 26.79
N ALA A 163 40.15 -0.48 26.80
CA ALA A 163 39.36 -0.14 27.98
C ALA A 163 38.21 -1.14 28.20
N ARG A 164 37.88 -1.44 29.48
CA ARG A 164 36.78 -2.35 29.85
C ARG A 164 35.39 -1.71 29.86
N GLU A 165 35.31 -0.40 30.09
CA GLU A 165 34.05 0.37 30.08
C GLU A 165 34.19 1.50 29.08
N ILE A 166 33.60 1.30 27.91
CA ILE A 166 33.61 2.23 26.79
C ILE A 166 32.15 2.66 26.53
N PRO A 167 31.85 3.97 26.42
CA PRO A 167 30.53 4.44 26.01
C PRO A 167 30.09 3.81 24.68
N LEU A 168 28.79 3.68 24.46
CA LEU A 168 28.23 2.96 23.31
C LEU A 168 28.71 3.55 21.97
N GLY A 169 28.77 4.88 21.87
CA GLY A 169 29.20 5.60 20.66
C GLY A 169 30.68 5.45 20.30
N ASP A 170 31.53 5.03 21.28
CA ASP A 170 32.98 4.89 21.11
C ASP A 170 33.39 3.43 20.87
N ARG A 171 32.41 2.51 20.73
CA ARG A 171 32.66 1.10 20.45
C ARG A 171 32.80 0.84 18.94
N ASP A 172 33.92 1.30 18.37
CA ASP A 172 34.15 1.22 16.92
C ASP A 172 34.24 -0.22 16.37
N ASN A 173 34.45 -1.21 17.25
CA ASN A 173 34.51 -2.62 16.86
C ASN A 173 33.18 -3.37 16.97
N MET A 174 32.10 -2.65 17.23
CA MET A 174 30.75 -3.17 17.34
C MET A 174 29.86 -2.49 16.31
N ALA A 175 28.85 -3.22 15.86
CA ALA A 175 27.77 -2.72 15.05
C ALA A 175 26.44 -3.09 15.74
N PHE A 176 25.58 -2.09 15.96
CA PHE A 176 24.40 -2.26 16.81
C PHE A 176 23.14 -2.45 15.97
N SER A 177 22.23 -3.26 16.47
CA SER A 177 20.93 -3.52 15.87
C SER A 177 20.20 -2.22 15.49
N THR A 178 19.47 -2.21 14.39
CA THR A 178 18.73 -1.07 13.82
C THR A 178 19.57 0.09 13.27
N SER A 179 20.90 0.03 13.38
CA SER A 179 21.83 0.97 12.74
C SER A 179 21.99 0.65 11.25
N THR A 180 22.42 1.63 10.47
CA THR A 180 22.47 1.54 9.00
C THR A 180 23.89 1.60 8.48
N VAL A 181 24.26 0.70 7.57
CA VAL A 181 25.54 0.76 6.83
C VAL A 181 25.44 1.83 5.75
N THR A 182 26.14 2.95 5.93
CA THR A 182 26.12 4.07 4.98
C THR A 182 27.19 3.98 3.91
N TYR A 183 28.31 3.29 4.21
CA TYR A 183 29.40 3.12 3.26
C TYR A 183 30.26 1.89 3.61
N GLY A 184 30.85 1.27 2.58
CA GLY A 184 31.78 0.16 2.74
C GLY A 184 31.09 -1.19 2.93
N ARG A 185 31.86 -2.18 3.39
CA ARG A 185 31.39 -3.55 3.65
C ARG A 185 32.10 -4.15 4.84
N GLY A 186 31.49 -5.18 5.45
CA GLY A 186 32.12 -5.86 6.59
C GLY A 186 31.48 -7.21 6.90
N LYS A 187 32.06 -7.89 7.90
CA LYS A 187 31.48 -9.10 8.50
C LYS A 187 31.49 -8.95 10.01
N GLY A 188 30.46 -9.40 10.68
CA GLY A 188 30.37 -9.40 12.14
C GLY A 188 29.77 -10.67 12.69
N VAL A 189 30.21 -11.07 13.89
CA VAL A 189 29.59 -12.18 14.64
C VAL A 189 28.47 -11.64 15.50
N VAL A 190 27.30 -12.24 15.44
CA VAL A 190 26.16 -11.92 16.29
C VAL A 190 26.48 -12.24 17.75
N VAL A 191 26.36 -11.23 18.61
CA VAL A 191 26.64 -11.36 20.05
C VAL A 191 25.37 -11.24 20.91
N ALA A 192 24.37 -10.52 20.44
CA ALA A 192 23.08 -10.38 21.11
C ALA A 192 21.95 -10.25 20.09
N THR A 193 20.77 -10.78 20.42
CA THR A 193 19.56 -10.79 19.58
C THR A 193 18.34 -10.30 20.37
N GLY A 194 17.34 -9.75 19.69
CA GLY A 194 16.05 -9.35 20.23
C GLY A 194 16.15 -8.43 21.43
N MET A 195 15.49 -8.78 22.54
CA MET A 195 15.46 -7.99 23.77
C MET A 195 16.82 -7.89 24.49
N HIS A 196 17.82 -8.69 24.10
CA HIS A 196 19.17 -8.66 24.66
C HIS A 196 20.10 -7.68 23.94
N THR A 197 19.69 -7.12 22.78
CA THR A 197 20.42 -6.05 22.09
C THR A 197 20.37 -4.75 22.89
N GLU A 198 21.26 -3.80 22.59
CA GLU A 198 21.23 -2.48 23.22
C GLU A 198 19.91 -1.76 22.94
N VAL A 199 19.37 -1.88 21.71
CA VAL A 199 18.03 -1.38 21.36
C VAL A 199 16.94 -2.12 22.13
N GLY A 200 17.08 -3.43 22.34
CA GLY A 200 16.16 -4.24 23.12
C GLY A 200 16.06 -3.79 24.57
N LYS A 201 17.19 -3.41 25.19
CA LYS A 201 17.22 -2.86 26.55
C LYS A 201 16.47 -1.52 26.65
N ILE A 202 16.60 -0.66 25.63
CA ILE A 202 15.86 0.61 25.53
C ILE A 202 14.36 0.33 25.33
N ALA A 203 14.01 -0.60 24.46
CA ALA A 203 12.63 -0.99 24.21
C ALA A 203 11.93 -1.53 25.47
N HIS A 204 12.65 -2.28 26.32
CA HIS A 204 12.15 -2.74 27.61
C HIS A 204 11.79 -1.58 28.56
N MET A 205 12.54 -0.47 28.52
CA MET A 205 12.24 0.73 29.29
C MET A 205 11.02 1.51 28.75
N LEU A 206 10.72 1.37 27.44
CA LEU A 206 9.67 2.11 26.74
C LEU A 206 8.36 1.31 26.57
N GLN A 207 8.23 0.11 27.13
CA GLN A 207 7.07 -0.81 26.99
C GLN A 207 5.69 -0.27 27.40
N ASN A 208 5.59 1.00 27.80
CA ASN A 208 4.35 1.66 28.19
C ASN A 208 3.77 2.62 27.12
N THR A 209 4.29 2.61 25.90
CA THR A 209 3.75 3.47 24.84
C THR A 209 2.58 2.77 24.13
N GLN A 210 1.42 3.44 24.20
CA GLN A 210 0.13 2.98 23.68
C GLN A 210 0.15 2.74 22.16
N ASP A 211 -0.64 1.74 21.73
CA ASP A 211 -0.97 1.49 20.32
C ASP A 211 -1.45 2.78 19.62
N THR A 212 -0.85 3.13 18.50
CA THR A 212 -1.26 4.28 17.70
C THR A 212 -2.57 3.99 16.98
N GLU A 213 -3.66 4.54 17.48
CA GLU A 213 -4.97 4.48 16.80
C GLU A 213 -4.91 5.16 15.42
N THR A 214 -5.61 4.56 14.46
CA THR A 214 -5.74 5.14 13.12
C THR A 214 -6.46 6.49 13.15
N PRO A 215 -6.18 7.44 12.24
CA PRO A 215 -6.93 8.69 12.13
C PRO A 215 -8.44 8.45 12.01
N MET A 216 -8.84 7.42 11.26
CA MET A 216 -10.21 6.92 11.14
C MET A 216 -10.77 6.48 12.49
N GLY A 217 -10.04 5.66 13.24
CA GLY A 217 -10.46 5.17 14.56
C GLY A 217 -10.74 6.32 15.53
N LYS A 218 -9.83 7.31 15.63
CA LYS A 218 -10.02 8.51 16.46
C LYS A 218 -11.27 9.31 16.11
N ARG A 219 -11.56 9.45 14.81
CA ARG A 219 -12.75 10.17 14.34
C ARG A 219 -14.04 9.40 14.61
N LEU A 220 -14.00 8.06 14.47
CA LEU A 220 -15.14 7.21 14.81
C LEU A 220 -15.42 7.20 16.30
N GLU A 221 -14.40 7.23 17.13
CA GLU A 221 -14.53 7.38 18.58
C GLU A 221 -15.17 8.72 18.96
N GLN A 222 -14.70 9.82 18.33
CA GLN A 222 -15.32 11.15 18.52
C GLN A 222 -16.79 11.16 18.10
N LEU A 223 -17.13 10.53 16.98
CA LEU A 223 -18.51 10.37 16.54
C LEU A 223 -19.34 9.60 17.56
N GLY A 224 -18.81 8.48 18.06
CA GLY A 224 -19.47 7.67 19.09
C GLY A 224 -19.76 8.51 20.36
N LYS A 225 -18.82 9.34 20.80
CA LYS A 225 -19.03 10.25 21.93
C LYS A 225 -20.14 11.27 21.68
N VAL A 226 -20.16 11.89 20.47
CA VAL A 226 -21.21 12.86 20.09
C VAL A 226 -22.58 12.19 20.05
N LEU A 227 -22.69 11.02 19.42
CA LEU A 227 -23.92 10.25 19.37
C LEU A 227 -24.39 9.84 20.77
N GLY A 228 -23.46 9.42 21.65
CA GLY A 228 -23.76 9.11 23.04
C GLY A 228 -24.35 10.30 23.82
N TYR A 229 -23.78 11.50 23.67
CA TYR A 229 -24.34 12.70 24.31
C TYR A 229 -25.70 13.09 23.76
N VAL A 230 -25.92 12.96 22.45
CA VAL A 230 -27.22 13.19 21.81
C VAL A 230 -28.26 12.19 22.34
N ALA A 231 -27.88 10.91 22.41
CA ALA A 231 -28.73 9.86 22.95
C ALA A 231 -29.15 10.12 24.39
N LEU A 232 -28.17 10.47 25.27
CA LEU A 232 -28.46 10.85 26.66
C LEU A 232 -29.43 12.03 26.76
N GLY A 233 -29.26 13.04 25.91
CA GLY A 233 -30.17 14.19 25.87
C GLY A 233 -31.61 13.80 25.48
N ILE A 234 -31.75 12.92 24.47
CA ILE A 234 -33.06 12.42 24.05
C ILE A 234 -33.68 11.52 25.13
N CYS A 235 -32.88 10.65 25.77
CA CYS A 235 -33.35 9.81 26.88
C CYS A 235 -33.88 10.66 28.04
N ALA A 236 -33.13 11.67 28.45
CA ALA A 236 -33.57 12.60 29.50
C ALA A 236 -34.87 13.34 29.12
N PHE A 237 -34.97 13.76 27.87
CA PHE A 237 -36.18 14.40 27.35
C PHE A 237 -37.39 13.46 27.37
N ILE A 238 -37.27 12.23 26.90
CA ILE A 238 -38.33 11.23 26.92
C ILE A 238 -38.76 10.89 28.34
N PHE A 239 -37.77 10.71 29.23
CA PHE A 239 -38.05 10.46 30.65
C PHE A 239 -38.89 11.61 31.25
N LEU A 240 -38.50 12.85 31.03
CA LEU A 240 -39.24 14.01 31.50
C LEU A 240 -40.66 14.07 30.95
N VAL A 241 -40.80 13.88 29.62
CA VAL A 241 -42.13 13.90 28.95
C VAL A 241 -43.02 12.78 29.46
N GLY A 242 -42.50 11.57 29.60
CA GLY A 242 -43.27 10.41 30.09
C GLY A 242 -43.76 10.61 31.51
N VAL A 243 -42.92 11.15 32.40
CA VAL A 243 -43.30 11.48 33.79
C VAL A 243 -44.37 12.59 33.79
N LEU A 244 -44.28 13.61 32.92
CA LEU A 244 -45.25 14.68 32.79
C LEU A 244 -46.62 14.16 32.29
N TYR A 245 -46.64 13.10 31.47
CA TYR A 245 -47.88 12.42 31.07
C TYR A 245 -48.51 11.57 32.19
N GLY A 246 -47.83 11.42 33.33
CA GLY A 246 -48.28 10.62 34.47
C GLY A 246 -48.08 9.12 34.27
N ASN A 247 -47.24 8.69 33.34
CA ASN A 247 -46.91 7.30 33.13
C ASN A 247 -46.06 6.76 34.30
N ASN A 248 -46.08 5.45 34.49
CA ASN A 248 -45.22 4.78 35.45
C ASN A 248 -43.77 5.10 35.17
N TRP A 249 -43.05 5.69 36.13
CA TRP A 249 -41.63 6.13 35.92
C TRP A 249 -40.72 4.98 35.60
N LEU A 250 -41.04 3.74 36.00
CA LEU A 250 -40.25 2.54 35.65
C LEU A 250 -40.43 2.16 34.17
N GLU A 251 -41.60 2.19 33.61
CA GLU A 251 -41.91 1.98 32.19
C GLU A 251 -41.22 3.03 31.32
N VAL A 252 -41.27 4.28 31.74
CA VAL A 252 -40.62 5.39 31.05
C VAL A 252 -39.11 5.25 31.10
N LEU A 253 -38.54 4.77 32.20
CA LEU A 253 -37.12 4.49 32.35
C LEU A 253 -36.69 3.36 31.41
N MET A 254 -37.47 2.28 31.31
CA MET A 254 -37.23 1.18 30.36
C MET A 254 -37.23 1.65 28.90
N MET A 255 -38.17 2.53 28.58
CA MET A 255 -38.25 3.14 27.23
C MET A 255 -37.03 4.01 26.95
N ALA A 256 -36.55 4.81 27.90
CA ALA A 256 -35.34 5.61 27.79
C ALA A 256 -34.09 4.75 27.64
N VAL A 257 -34.04 3.63 28.38
CA VAL A 257 -32.95 2.66 28.24
C VAL A 257 -32.97 1.97 26.86
N SER A 258 -34.16 1.58 26.35
CA SER A 258 -34.32 1.04 25.00
C SER A 258 -33.79 2.00 23.95
N LEU A 259 -34.09 3.29 24.10
CA LEU A 259 -33.60 4.33 23.22
C LEU A 259 -32.08 4.49 23.30
N ALA A 260 -31.48 4.45 24.50
CA ALA A 260 -30.05 4.54 24.68
C ALA A 260 -29.32 3.40 23.95
N VAL A 261 -29.88 2.19 23.98
CA VAL A 261 -29.38 1.02 23.28
C VAL A 261 -29.49 1.23 21.76
N ALA A 262 -30.65 1.71 21.26
CA ALA A 262 -30.88 1.94 19.84
C ALA A 262 -29.97 3.03 19.23
N ALA A 263 -29.55 4.02 20.05
CA ALA A 263 -28.85 5.19 19.55
C ALA A 263 -27.36 4.95 19.31
N ILE A 264 -26.75 3.88 19.81
CA ILE A 264 -25.32 3.64 19.76
C ILE A 264 -25.00 2.52 18.76
N PRO A 265 -24.28 2.80 17.64
CA PRO A 265 -23.91 1.79 16.66
C PRO A 265 -22.73 0.94 17.14
N GLU A 266 -23.00 -0.25 17.69
CA GLU A 266 -22.00 -1.15 18.30
C GLU A 266 -20.92 -1.62 17.31
N GLY A 267 -21.31 -1.91 16.09
CA GLY A 267 -20.43 -2.51 15.09
C GLY A 267 -19.44 -1.57 14.41
N LEU A 268 -19.53 -0.25 14.62
CA LEU A 268 -18.89 0.75 13.77
C LEU A 268 -17.34 0.67 13.78
N GLN A 269 -16.73 0.60 14.96
CA GLN A 269 -15.26 0.49 15.09
C GLN A 269 -14.75 -0.84 14.57
N ILE A 270 -15.42 -1.93 14.94
CA ILE A 270 -15.05 -3.29 14.56
C ILE A 270 -15.12 -3.47 13.03
N VAL A 271 -16.19 -3.00 12.41
CA VAL A 271 -16.37 -3.03 10.95
C VAL A 271 -15.23 -2.28 10.25
N SER A 272 -14.85 -1.09 10.70
CA SER A 272 -13.78 -0.30 10.09
C SER A 272 -12.43 -1.02 10.14
N THR A 273 -12.08 -1.63 11.26
CA THR A 273 -10.83 -2.38 11.43
C THR A 273 -10.79 -3.62 10.54
N ILE A 274 -11.88 -4.38 10.47
CA ILE A 274 -11.98 -5.57 9.61
C ILE A 274 -11.88 -5.17 8.13
N VAL A 275 -12.52 -4.09 7.72
CA VAL A 275 -12.46 -3.59 6.33
C VAL A 275 -11.04 -3.23 5.94
N LEU A 276 -10.33 -2.50 6.81
CA LEU A 276 -8.92 -2.16 6.60
C LEU A 276 -8.06 -3.43 6.49
N ALA A 277 -8.23 -4.38 7.38
CA ALA A 277 -7.47 -5.65 7.37
C ALA A 277 -7.72 -6.46 6.07
N ILE A 278 -8.98 -6.56 5.62
CA ILE A 278 -9.31 -7.23 4.34
C ILE A 278 -8.71 -6.47 3.16
N GLY A 279 -8.75 -5.13 3.20
CA GLY A 279 -8.18 -4.28 2.16
C GLY A 279 -6.67 -4.47 2.03
N VAL A 280 -5.95 -4.49 3.15
CA VAL A 280 -4.51 -4.78 3.17
C VAL A 280 -4.20 -6.16 2.59
N GLN A 281 -4.96 -7.21 2.96
CA GLN A 281 -4.77 -8.53 2.37
C GLN A 281 -4.95 -8.55 0.84
N ARG A 282 -5.81 -7.68 0.29
CA ARG A 282 -5.98 -7.54 -1.16
C ARG A 282 -4.83 -6.78 -1.80
N MET A 283 -4.32 -5.73 -1.15
CA MET A 283 -3.14 -4.99 -1.61
C MET A 283 -1.91 -5.90 -1.69
N VAL A 284 -1.70 -6.76 -0.68
CA VAL A 284 -0.62 -7.78 -0.71
C VAL A 284 -0.76 -8.72 -1.91
N LYS A 285 -1.97 -9.18 -2.23
CA LYS A 285 -2.21 -10.00 -3.44
C LYS A 285 -1.96 -9.26 -4.75
N GLN A 286 -1.88 -7.94 -4.72
CA GLN A 286 -1.56 -7.06 -5.84
C GLN A 286 -0.14 -6.50 -5.73
N ASN A 287 0.76 -7.21 -5.05
CA ASN A 287 2.18 -6.87 -4.89
C ASN A 287 2.46 -5.58 -4.09
N ALA A 288 1.51 -5.08 -3.31
CA ALA A 288 1.70 -3.93 -2.43
C ALA A 288 1.56 -4.36 -0.97
N ILE A 289 2.69 -4.48 -0.25
CA ILE A 289 2.73 -4.78 1.18
C ILE A 289 2.60 -3.47 1.95
N VAL A 290 1.52 -3.30 2.68
CA VAL A 290 1.29 -2.13 3.54
C VAL A 290 1.73 -2.45 4.97
N ARG A 291 2.63 -1.66 5.53
CA ARG A 291 3.21 -1.89 6.87
C ARG A 291 2.35 -1.34 8.01
N THR A 292 1.58 -0.29 7.76
CA THR A 292 0.71 0.34 8.77
C THR A 292 -0.70 0.53 8.26
N LEU A 293 -1.72 0.28 9.11
CA LEU A 293 -3.12 0.44 8.73
C LEU A 293 -3.50 1.89 8.34
N PRO A 294 -2.97 2.93 9.02
CA PRO A 294 -3.24 4.33 8.65
C PRO A 294 -2.85 4.65 7.20
N SER A 295 -1.79 4.05 6.69
CA SER A 295 -1.27 4.30 5.34
C SER A 295 -2.25 3.90 4.24
N VAL A 296 -3.15 2.93 4.49
CA VAL A 296 -4.22 2.55 3.57
C VAL A 296 -5.20 3.70 3.30
N GLU A 297 -5.59 4.40 4.37
CA GLU A 297 -6.50 5.55 4.28
C GLU A 297 -5.83 6.71 3.55
N THR A 298 -4.58 7.01 3.91
CA THR A 298 -3.80 8.09 3.32
C THR A 298 -3.53 7.83 1.84
N LEU A 299 -3.21 6.58 1.47
CA LEU A 299 -2.98 6.16 0.08
C LEU A 299 -4.20 6.42 -0.81
N GLY A 300 -5.41 6.12 -0.32
CA GLY A 300 -6.66 6.43 -1.04
C GLY A 300 -6.92 7.93 -1.25
N SER A 301 -6.26 8.79 -0.50
CA SER A 301 -6.37 10.25 -0.55
C SER A 301 -5.22 10.93 -1.31
N THR A 302 -4.27 10.16 -1.86
CA THR A 302 -3.09 10.67 -2.57
C THR A 302 -3.48 11.59 -3.73
N THR A 303 -2.83 12.77 -3.77
CA THR A 303 -3.01 13.79 -4.82
C THR A 303 -1.79 13.92 -5.72
N VAL A 304 -0.59 13.62 -5.19
CA VAL A 304 0.68 13.69 -5.92
C VAL A 304 1.46 12.41 -5.69
N ILE A 305 2.03 11.84 -6.75
CA ILE A 305 2.97 10.73 -6.67
C ILE A 305 4.32 11.22 -7.21
N CYS A 306 5.27 11.44 -6.30
CA CYS A 306 6.66 11.72 -6.63
C CYS A 306 7.41 10.40 -6.82
N SER A 307 7.82 10.11 -8.05
CA SER A 307 8.46 8.84 -8.37
C SER A 307 9.91 9.03 -8.79
N ASP A 308 10.80 8.22 -8.20
CA ASP A 308 12.12 8.03 -8.79
C ASP A 308 11.96 7.40 -10.18
N LYS A 309 12.89 7.72 -11.08
CA LYS A 309 12.87 7.19 -12.45
C LYS A 309 13.32 5.75 -12.49
N THR A 310 14.56 5.50 -11.96
CA THR A 310 15.28 4.25 -12.15
C THR A 310 14.63 3.10 -11.37
N GLY A 311 14.42 1.97 -12.03
CA GLY A 311 13.84 0.79 -11.39
C GLY A 311 12.34 0.86 -11.10
N THR A 312 11.74 2.07 -11.02
CA THR A 312 10.31 2.28 -10.75
C THR A 312 9.52 2.58 -12.01
N LEU A 313 9.88 3.67 -12.70
CA LEU A 313 9.26 4.07 -13.99
C LEU A 313 9.90 3.34 -15.16
N THR A 314 11.18 2.98 -15.02
CA THR A 314 11.97 2.26 -16.02
C THR A 314 12.30 0.83 -15.54
N GLN A 315 12.82 0.00 -16.47
CA GLN A 315 13.08 -1.42 -16.20
C GLN A 315 14.35 -1.68 -15.38
N ASN A 316 15.16 -0.64 -15.09
CA ASN A 316 16.51 -0.74 -14.52
C ASN A 316 17.43 -1.68 -15.32
N ARG A 317 17.28 -1.66 -16.63
CA ARG A 317 18.02 -2.50 -17.57
C ARG A 317 18.37 -1.69 -18.79
N MET A 318 19.66 -1.47 -19.04
CA MET A 318 20.10 -0.83 -20.26
C MET A 318 19.73 -1.69 -21.47
N THR A 319 19.23 -1.06 -22.52
CA THR A 319 18.85 -1.73 -23.77
C THR A 319 19.39 -0.93 -24.96
N VAL A 320 20.11 -1.57 -25.86
CA VAL A 320 20.54 -0.96 -27.13
C VAL A 320 19.33 -0.85 -28.04
N THR A 321 18.97 0.37 -28.39
CA THR A 321 17.78 0.65 -29.22
C THR A 321 18.11 1.18 -30.61
N GLU A 322 19.18 1.97 -30.70
CA GLU A 322 19.60 2.58 -31.98
C GLU A 322 21.08 2.36 -32.22
N GLY A 323 21.49 2.38 -33.47
CA GLY A 323 22.89 2.44 -33.91
C GLY A 323 23.07 3.37 -35.08
N TRP A 324 24.35 3.64 -35.38
CA TRP A 324 24.76 4.31 -36.60
C TRP A 324 26.05 3.69 -37.10
N SER A 325 26.09 3.23 -38.35
CA SER A 325 27.26 2.64 -38.99
C SER A 325 27.20 2.83 -40.51
N GLY A 326 28.33 2.97 -41.19
CA GLY A 326 28.39 3.04 -42.64
C GLY A 326 27.63 4.23 -43.27
N GLY A 327 27.28 5.25 -42.48
CA GLY A 327 26.40 6.36 -42.90
C GLY A 327 24.92 6.10 -42.68
N ASN A 328 24.51 4.91 -42.21
CA ASN A 328 23.12 4.51 -41.99
C ASN A 328 22.76 4.50 -40.50
N ARG A 329 21.48 4.81 -40.23
CA ARG A 329 20.86 4.63 -38.90
C ARG A 329 20.26 3.24 -38.78
N ILE A 330 20.44 2.60 -37.66
CA ILE A 330 19.96 1.25 -37.34
C ILE A 330 18.93 1.36 -36.23
N ASP A 331 17.74 0.81 -36.40
CA ASP A 331 16.78 0.60 -35.31
C ASP A 331 16.86 -0.87 -34.84
N PHE A 332 17.59 -1.12 -33.77
CA PHE A 332 17.79 -2.48 -33.25
C PHE A 332 16.54 -3.13 -32.69
N ARG A 333 15.47 -2.37 -32.39
CA ARG A 333 14.18 -2.90 -31.94
C ARG A 333 13.45 -3.67 -33.04
N ASN A 334 13.69 -3.28 -34.31
CA ASN A 334 13.07 -3.83 -35.50
C ASN A 334 14.07 -4.40 -36.49
N ALA A 335 15.35 -4.55 -36.10
CA ALA A 335 16.40 -5.04 -36.98
C ALA A 335 16.21 -6.54 -37.31
N PRO A 336 16.57 -6.97 -38.54
CA PRO A 336 16.56 -8.38 -38.89
C PRO A 336 17.67 -9.15 -38.14
N PRO A 337 17.68 -10.50 -38.18
CA PRO A 337 18.78 -11.29 -37.64
C PRO A 337 20.13 -10.85 -38.18
N ALA A 338 21.21 -11.07 -37.42
CA ALA A 338 22.53 -10.54 -37.72
C ALA A 338 23.12 -11.03 -39.05
N ASP A 339 22.68 -12.17 -39.57
CA ASP A 339 23.05 -12.72 -40.90
C ASP A 339 22.40 -11.95 -42.08
N GLU A 340 21.37 -11.16 -41.79
CA GLU A 340 20.68 -10.29 -42.75
C GLU A 340 21.08 -8.82 -42.65
N LEU A 341 21.88 -8.43 -41.64
CA LEU A 341 22.43 -7.08 -41.50
C LEU A 341 23.47 -6.79 -42.61
N ASP A 342 23.63 -5.51 -42.95
CA ASP A 342 24.72 -5.15 -43.85
C ASP A 342 26.11 -5.38 -43.23
N SER A 343 27.18 -5.28 -44.06
CA SER A 343 28.54 -5.58 -43.60
C SER A 343 29.01 -4.67 -42.46
N ASP A 344 28.63 -3.40 -42.49
CA ASP A 344 29.10 -2.38 -41.53
C ASP A 344 28.31 -2.51 -40.22
N GLU A 345 27.01 -2.80 -40.29
CA GLU A 345 26.14 -3.06 -39.13
C GLU A 345 26.56 -4.34 -38.40
N ASN A 346 26.86 -5.39 -39.17
CA ASN A 346 27.34 -6.65 -38.61
C ASN A 346 28.72 -6.47 -37.94
N LEU A 347 29.62 -5.71 -38.58
CA LEU A 347 30.94 -5.39 -38.04
C LEU A 347 30.83 -4.57 -36.74
N LEU A 348 29.89 -3.60 -36.66
CA LEU A 348 29.63 -2.80 -35.48
C LEU A 348 29.25 -3.72 -34.29
N LEU A 349 28.25 -4.59 -34.53
CA LEU A 349 27.75 -5.48 -33.47
C LEU A 349 28.80 -6.51 -33.06
N GLN A 350 29.50 -7.11 -34.00
CA GLN A 350 30.58 -8.09 -33.72
C GLN A 350 31.73 -7.44 -32.92
N THR A 351 32.19 -6.26 -33.32
CA THR A 351 33.28 -5.54 -32.63
C THR A 351 32.86 -5.16 -31.21
N ALA A 352 31.63 -4.68 -31.02
CA ALA A 352 31.09 -4.35 -29.71
C ALA A 352 30.96 -5.58 -28.79
N LEU A 353 30.45 -6.71 -29.32
CA LEU A 353 30.32 -7.96 -28.55
C LEU A 353 31.64 -8.55 -28.12
N LEU A 354 32.67 -8.51 -29.00
CA LEU A 354 34.01 -8.98 -28.66
C LEU A 354 34.72 -8.08 -27.64
N CYS A 355 34.27 -6.81 -27.51
CA CYS A 355 34.80 -5.84 -26.54
C CYS A 355 33.90 -5.70 -25.32
N THR A 356 33.51 -6.79 -24.68
CA THR A 356 32.68 -6.76 -23.42
C THR A 356 33.21 -7.80 -22.42
N ASP A 357 33.08 -7.47 -21.13
CA ASP A 357 33.35 -8.39 -20.00
C ASP A 357 32.07 -9.05 -19.48
N ALA A 358 30.90 -8.65 -19.97
CA ALA A 358 29.65 -9.28 -19.62
C ALA A 358 29.61 -10.76 -20.04
N HIS A 359 29.16 -11.61 -19.14
CA HIS A 359 29.09 -13.06 -19.31
C HIS A 359 27.68 -13.53 -19.62
N LEU A 360 27.58 -14.56 -20.45
CA LEU A 360 26.35 -15.28 -20.73
C LEU A 360 26.27 -16.52 -19.87
N LYS A 361 25.25 -16.63 -19.01
CA LYS A 361 25.01 -17.79 -18.15
C LYS A 361 23.80 -18.55 -18.67
N MET A 362 23.96 -19.85 -18.90
CA MET A 362 22.84 -20.72 -19.27
C MET A 362 22.13 -21.18 -18.00
N LEU A 363 20.82 -20.92 -17.89
CA LEU A 363 19.99 -21.37 -16.78
C LEU A 363 19.53 -22.81 -16.99
N ALA A 364 19.12 -23.48 -15.91
CA ALA A 364 18.67 -24.89 -15.94
C ALA A 364 17.41 -25.12 -16.79
N ASP A 365 16.64 -24.07 -17.06
CA ASP A 365 15.45 -24.09 -17.93
C ASP A 365 15.75 -23.82 -19.41
N GLY A 366 17.02 -23.70 -19.78
CA GLY A 366 17.48 -23.44 -21.17
C GLY A 366 17.40 -21.95 -21.57
N LYS A 367 17.04 -21.06 -20.66
CA LYS A 367 17.12 -19.61 -20.90
C LYS A 367 18.53 -19.09 -20.65
N HIS A 368 18.84 -17.96 -21.26
CA HIS A 368 20.09 -17.26 -21.08
C HIS A 368 19.90 -16.07 -20.14
N GLU A 369 20.82 -15.88 -19.22
CA GLU A 369 20.93 -14.72 -18.35
C GLU A 369 22.27 -14.05 -18.60
N THR A 370 22.26 -12.73 -18.77
CA THR A 370 23.45 -11.92 -18.94
C THR A 370 23.86 -11.34 -17.57
N ALA A 371 25.15 -11.44 -17.24
CA ALA A 371 25.72 -10.93 -16.00
C ALA A 371 26.93 -10.05 -16.29
N GLY A 372 26.99 -8.87 -15.66
CA GLY A 372 28.06 -7.88 -15.85
C GLY A 372 27.56 -6.45 -15.73
N ASP A 373 28.38 -5.48 -16.14
CA ASP A 373 27.98 -4.08 -16.19
C ASP A 373 26.73 -3.88 -17.07
N PRO A 374 25.74 -3.09 -16.66
CA PRO A 374 24.50 -2.87 -17.42
C PRO A 374 24.72 -2.38 -18.86
N THR A 375 25.78 -1.59 -19.11
CA THR A 375 26.11 -1.10 -20.44
C THR A 375 26.61 -2.23 -21.33
N GLU A 376 27.34 -3.19 -20.78
CA GLU A 376 27.88 -4.34 -21.48
C GLU A 376 26.84 -5.45 -21.69
N THR A 377 26.02 -5.71 -20.68
CA THR A 377 24.91 -6.67 -20.79
C THR A 377 23.93 -6.24 -21.89
N ALA A 378 23.67 -4.93 -22.07
CA ALA A 378 22.84 -4.41 -23.15
C ALA A 378 23.36 -4.78 -24.54
N ILE A 379 24.69 -4.78 -24.73
CA ILE A 379 25.32 -5.17 -26.00
C ILE A 379 25.16 -6.69 -26.23
N VAL A 380 25.35 -7.50 -25.20
CA VAL A 380 25.19 -8.94 -25.28
C VAL A 380 23.74 -9.32 -25.56
N ASP A 381 22.78 -8.63 -24.91
CA ASP A 381 21.36 -8.87 -25.09
C ASP A 381 20.87 -8.54 -26.51
N VAL A 382 21.32 -7.43 -27.09
CA VAL A 382 20.95 -7.10 -28.50
C VAL A 382 21.58 -8.12 -29.45
N GLY A 383 22.83 -8.56 -29.23
CA GLY A 383 23.44 -9.62 -29.99
C GLY A 383 22.64 -10.91 -29.97
N LEU A 384 22.20 -11.36 -28.77
CA LEU A 384 21.35 -12.52 -28.62
C LEU A 384 19.99 -12.36 -29.33
N GLY A 385 19.36 -11.21 -29.19
CA GLY A 385 18.11 -10.89 -29.89
C GLY A 385 18.22 -11.00 -31.40
N LEU A 386 19.37 -10.64 -31.97
CA LEU A 386 19.67 -10.72 -33.37
C LEU A 386 20.36 -12.04 -33.77
N LYS A 387 20.38 -13.05 -32.92
CA LYS A 387 20.98 -14.37 -33.10
C LYS A 387 22.52 -14.36 -33.25
N MET A 388 23.20 -13.30 -32.84
CA MET A 388 24.66 -13.26 -32.75
C MET A 388 25.10 -13.59 -31.30
N ASN A 389 25.48 -14.85 -31.08
CA ASN A 389 25.83 -15.34 -29.74
C ASN A 389 27.29 -15.03 -29.41
N LYS A 390 27.51 -14.31 -28.30
CA LYS A 390 28.85 -13.94 -27.82
C LYS A 390 29.76 -15.15 -27.60
N LEU A 391 29.27 -16.24 -26.98
CA LEU A 391 30.07 -17.45 -26.72
C LEU A 391 30.58 -18.07 -28.03
N ALA A 392 29.73 -18.16 -29.03
CA ALA A 392 30.12 -18.68 -30.33
C ALA A 392 31.15 -17.76 -31.04
N LEU A 393 31.04 -16.43 -30.84
CA LEU A 393 32.02 -15.49 -31.34
C LEU A 393 33.36 -15.61 -30.61
N GLU A 394 33.39 -15.80 -29.31
CA GLU A 394 34.61 -15.98 -28.50
C GLU A 394 35.31 -17.33 -28.79
N GLU A 395 34.54 -18.40 -29.08
CA GLU A 395 35.10 -19.67 -29.58
C GLU A 395 35.76 -19.49 -30.95
N GLN A 396 35.14 -18.69 -31.83
CA GLN A 396 35.65 -18.44 -33.17
C GLN A 396 36.83 -17.44 -33.17
N PHE A 397 36.81 -16.45 -32.28
CA PHE A 397 37.75 -15.35 -32.14
C PHE A 397 38.23 -15.22 -30.66
N PRO A 398 39.04 -16.11 -30.16
CA PRO A 398 39.48 -16.12 -28.77
C PRO A 398 40.14 -14.80 -28.37
N ARG A 399 39.82 -14.30 -27.18
CA ARG A 399 40.50 -13.15 -26.57
C ARG A 399 41.91 -13.55 -26.12
N VAL A 400 42.88 -12.81 -26.54
CA VAL A 400 44.31 -13.03 -26.26
C VAL A 400 44.94 -11.89 -25.47
N GLY A 401 44.26 -10.79 -25.31
CA GLY A 401 44.71 -9.65 -24.51
C GLY A 401 43.63 -8.61 -24.31
N GLU A 402 43.88 -7.73 -23.34
CA GLU A 402 42.93 -6.63 -23.04
C GLU A 402 43.63 -5.45 -22.39
N VAL A 403 43.01 -4.28 -22.51
CA VAL A 403 43.28 -3.10 -21.71
C VAL A 403 41.94 -2.73 -21.05
N PRO A 404 41.78 -2.93 -19.72
CA PRO A 404 40.53 -2.72 -19.04
C PRO A 404 40.01 -1.29 -19.16
N PHE A 405 38.69 -1.10 -18.90
CA PHE A 405 38.13 0.23 -18.87
C PHE A 405 38.79 1.10 -17.78
N ASP A 406 39.06 2.32 -18.14
CA ASP A 406 39.58 3.33 -17.24
C ASP A 406 38.76 4.63 -17.35
N SER A 407 38.42 5.25 -16.23
CA SER A 407 37.53 6.41 -16.15
C SER A 407 38.14 7.71 -16.69
N GLU A 408 39.49 7.87 -16.67
CA GLU A 408 40.18 9.03 -17.26
C GLU A 408 40.26 8.87 -18.77
N ARG A 409 40.57 7.69 -19.23
CA ARG A 409 40.72 7.32 -20.63
C ARG A 409 39.38 7.07 -21.33
N LYS A 410 38.34 6.72 -20.56
CA LYS A 410 36.95 6.40 -20.98
C LYS A 410 36.86 5.42 -22.15
N ARG A 411 37.77 4.47 -22.24
CA ARG A 411 37.83 3.43 -23.26
C ARG A 411 38.16 2.08 -22.63
N MET A 412 37.68 1.04 -23.29
CA MET A 412 38.03 -0.35 -23.05
C MET A 412 38.52 -0.96 -24.36
N THR A 413 39.49 -1.85 -24.30
CA THR A 413 40.07 -2.52 -25.45
C THR A 413 40.23 -4.02 -25.20
N THR A 414 39.88 -4.83 -26.20
CA THR A 414 40.17 -6.27 -26.23
C THR A 414 40.93 -6.63 -27.50
N VAL A 415 41.73 -7.64 -27.40
CA VAL A 415 42.47 -8.15 -28.56
C VAL A 415 42.04 -9.60 -28.77
N ASN A 416 41.52 -9.90 -29.95
CA ASN A 416 41.03 -11.23 -30.31
C ASN A 416 41.83 -11.82 -31.47
N GLN A 417 42.09 -13.12 -31.41
CA GLN A 417 42.76 -13.84 -32.49
C GLN A 417 41.78 -14.06 -33.64
N MET A 418 42.14 -13.62 -34.83
CA MET A 418 41.33 -13.77 -36.04
C MET A 418 41.82 -14.99 -36.85
N LYS A 419 41.09 -15.34 -37.89
CA LYS A 419 41.52 -16.37 -38.85
C LYS A 419 42.85 -15.96 -39.50
N GLU A 420 43.64 -16.93 -39.92
CA GLU A 420 44.94 -16.73 -40.61
C GLU A 420 46.09 -16.14 -39.76
N GLY A 421 45.96 -16.27 -38.41
CA GLY A 421 47.04 -15.81 -37.51
C GLY A 421 47.10 -14.31 -37.28
N LYS A 422 46.15 -13.53 -37.77
CA LYS A 422 45.98 -12.08 -37.50
C LYS A 422 45.29 -11.83 -36.17
N PHE A 423 45.40 -10.62 -35.66
CA PHE A 423 44.75 -10.20 -34.42
C PHE A 423 43.89 -8.95 -34.70
N ARG A 424 42.76 -8.84 -34.04
CA ARG A 424 41.91 -7.67 -34.07
C ARG A 424 41.85 -7.02 -32.71
N VAL A 425 42.21 -5.75 -32.67
CA VAL A 425 42.01 -4.87 -31.54
C VAL A 425 40.60 -4.27 -31.66
N ASN A 426 39.73 -4.55 -30.70
CA ASN A 426 38.38 -4.01 -30.61
C ASN A 426 38.35 -2.97 -29.51
N VAL A 427 37.79 -1.79 -29.77
CA VAL A 427 37.76 -0.67 -28.83
C VAL A 427 36.33 -0.15 -28.73
N LYS A 428 35.83 0.09 -27.49
CA LYS A 428 34.61 0.82 -27.23
C LYS A 428 34.86 1.91 -26.21
N GLY A 429 34.09 3.00 -26.27
CA GLY A 429 34.24 4.08 -25.29
C GLY A 429 33.45 5.32 -25.62
N GLY A 430 33.82 6.42 -24.97
CA GLY A 430 33.25 7.75 -25.23
C GLY A 430 33.58 8.21 -26.65
N LEU A 431 32.67 8.95 -27.29
CA LEU A 431 32.83 9.38 -28.67
C LEU A 431 34.10 10.15 -28.88
N ASP A 432 34.35 11.20 -28.10
CA ASP A 432 35.50 12.08 -28.28
C ASP A 432 36.81 11.34 -28.08
N GLU A 433 36.85 10.45 -27.10
CA GLU A 433 38.01 9.64 -26.76
C GLU A 433 38.34 8.60 -27.84
N VAL A 434 37.32 7.95 -28.44
CA VAL A 434 37.51 6.98 -29.53
C VAL A 434 37.87 7.70 -30.84
N LEU A 435 37.25 8.83 -31.16
CA LEU A 435 37.58 9.64 -32.32
C LEU A 435 39.01 10.19 -32.27
N ALA A 436 39.51 10.54 -31.09
CA ALA A 436 40.87 11.06 -30.92
C ALA A 436 41.94 10.07 -31.37
N VAL A 437 41.69 8.76 -31.23
CA VAL A 437 42.65 7.68 -31.59
C VAL A 437 42.32 7.02 -32.93
N SER A 438 41.26 7.46 -33.61
CA SER A 438 40.79 6.95 -34.91
C SER A 438 41.39 7.74 -36.06
N ALA A 439 42.05 7.05 -37.03
CA ALA A 439 42.62 7.60 -38.24
C ALA A 439 41.81 7.29 -39.52
N GLN A 440 41.00 6.26 -39.46
CA GLN A 440 40.21 5.73 -40.57
C GLN A 440 38.76 5.54 -40.17
N ILE A 441 37.90 5.35 -41.18
CA ILE A 441 36.46 5.04 -41.03
C ILE A 441 36.10 3.97 -42.03
N VAL A 442 35.18 3.05 -41.64
CA VAL A 442 34.58 2.10 -42.59
C VAL A 442 33.20 2.63 -43.05
N ILE A 443 32.98 2.66 -44.36
CA ILE A 443 31.73 3.07 -45.00
C ILE A 443 31.44 2.11 -46.17
N HIS A 444 30.30 1.46 -46.16
CA HIS A 444 29.91 0.44 -47.17
C HIS A 444 30.97 -0.63 -47.40
N GLY A 445 31.59 -1.13 -46.33
CA GLY A 445 32.66 -2.14 -46.38
C GLY A 445 34.00 -1.63 -46.81
N GLN A 446 34.20 -0.33 -47.12
CA GLN A 446 35.43 0.27 -47.54
C GLN A 446 36.10 1.12 -46.45
N ILE A 447 37.35 0.79 -46.15
CA ILE A 447 38.13 1.56 -45.18
C ILE A 447 38.82 2.74 -45.90
N ARG A 448 38.64 3.93 -45.40
CA ARG A 448 39.28 5.17 -45.91
C ARG A 448 39.70 6.08 -44.76
N PRO A 449 40.59 7.07 -45.02
CA PRO A 449 40.93 8.08 -44.01
C PRO A 449 39.70 8.80 -43.47
N LEU A 450 39.69 9.02 -42.15
CA LEU A 450 38.65 9.76 -41.44
C LEU A 450 38.82 11.27 -41.67
N THR A 451 37.89 11.92 -42.37
CA THR A 451 37.91 13.36 -42.68
C THR A 451 37.30 14.22 -41.58
N SER A 452 37.49 15.52 -41.66
CA SER A 452 36.85 16.48 -40.74
C SER A 452 35.33 16.51 -40.93
N GLU A 453 34.84 16.31 -42.14
CA GLU A 453 33.42 16.23 -42.46
C GLU A 453 32.77 14.98 -41.81
N ASP A 454 33.45 13.84 -41.84
CA ASP A 454 33.00 12.62 -41.16
C ASP A 454 32.90 12.84 -39.65
N ARG A 455 33.92 13.52 -39.06
CA ARG A 455 33.90 13.84 -37.64
C ARG A 455 32.71 14.69 -37.22
N GLU A 456 32.34 15.68 -38.04
CA GLU A 456 31.15 16.50 -37.77
C GLU A 456 29.86 15.70 -37.93
N THR A 457 29.72 14.87 -38.97
CA THR A 457 28.55 13.98 -39.16
C THR A 457 28.36 13.02 -37.97
N ILE A 458 29.45 12.40 -37.49
CA ILE A 458 29.43 11.50 -36.35
C ILE A 458 29.00 12.26 -35.07
N LYS A 459 29.50 13.47 -34.85
CA LYS A 459 29.10 14.29 -33.71
C LYS A 459 27.64 14.73 -33.79
N GLU A 460 27.15 15.07 -34.97
CA GLU A 460 25.72 15.39 -35.17
C GLU A 460 24.82 14.21 -34.87
N GLU A 461 25.18 13.00 -35.28
CA GLU A 461 24.43 11.80 -34.96
C GLU A 461 24.47 11.44 -33.45
N ASN A 462 25.64 11.58 -32.85
CA ASN A 462 25.77 11.46 -31.40
C ASN A 462 24.88 12.48 -30.66
N TYR A 463 24.89 13.73 -31.11
CA TYR A 463 24.04 14.76 -30.50
C TYR A 463 22.54 14.46 -30.66
N ARG A 464 22.13 13.98 -31.83
CA ARG A 464 20.77 13.54 -32.08
C ARG A 464 20.35 12.39 -31.13
N MET A 465 21.20 11.36 -31.02
CA MET A 465 20.98 10.25 -30.11
C MET A 465 20.88 10.72 -28.65
N ALA A 466 21.77 11.64 -28.25
CA ALA A 466 21.75 12.23 -26.90
C ALA A 466 20.48 13.06 -26.64
N GLN A 467 19.95 13.78 -27.65
CA GLN A 467 18.65 14.45 -27.53
C GLN A 467 17.47 13.46 -27.35
N SER A 468 17.60 12.22 -27.84
CA SER A 468 16.64 11.13 -27.61
C SER A 468 16.91 10.39 -26.30
N ALA A 469 17.66 10.97 -25.37
CA ALA A 469 18.04 10.39 -24.09
C ALA A 469 18.88 9.09 -24.16
N LEU A 470 19.51 8.82 -25.30
CA LEU A 470 20.36 7.65 -25.44
C LEU A 470 21.76 7.90 -24.84
N ARG A 471 22.26 6.93 -24.09
CA ARG A 471 23.69 6.81 -23.77
C ARG A 471 24.40 6.26 -24.99
N VAL A 472 25.37 6.98 -25.54
CA VAL A 472 26.04 6.61 -26.77
C VAL A 472 27.44 6.07 -26.47
N LEU A 473 27.76 4.92 -27.07
CA LEU A 473 29.11 4.35 -27.13
C LEU A 473 29.61 4.34 -28.57
N ALA A 474 30.84 4.80 -28.75
CA ALA A 474 31.56 4.68 -29.99
C ALA A 474 32.35 3.38 -30.05
N VAL A 475 32.42 2.78 -31.24
CA VAL A 475 33.08 1.51 -31.51
C VAL A 475 34.09 1.67 -32.63
N ALA A 476 35.27 1.13 -32.42
CA ALA A 476 36.36 1.16 -33.43
C ALA A 476 37.17 -0.15 -33.38
N TYR A 477 37.92 -0.44 -34.44
CA TYR A 477 38.82 -1.61 -34.47
C TYR A 477 40.09 -1.32 -35.23
N LYS A 478 41.05 -2.24 -35.13
CA LYS A 478 42.26 -2.26 -35.92
C LYS A 478 42.76 -3.71 -36.07
N ASP A 479 43.09 -4.11 -37.28
CA ASP A 479 43.73 -5.39 -37.52
C ASP A 479 45.25 -5.27 -37.44
N ILE A 480 45.92 -6.17 -36.74
CA ILE A 480 47.35 -6.20 -36.56
C ILE A 480 47.88 -7.61 -36.88
N ASP A 481 49.09 -7.68 -37.48
CA ASP A 481 49.70 -8.96 -37.87
C ASP A 481 50.51 -9.58 -36.72
N VAL A 482 50.97 -8.83 -35.77
CA VAL A 482 51.79 -9.30 -34.65
C VAL A 482 51.27 -8.76 -33.33
N LEU A 483 51.18 -9.62 -32.34
CA LEU A 483 50.75 -9.25 -30.99
C LEU A 483 51.86 -8.43 -30.31
N PRO A 484 51.58 -7.22 -29.77
CA PRO A 484 52.55 -6.44 -29.02
C PRO A 484 53.07 -7.21 -27.79
N SER A 485 54.35 -7.00 -27.45
CA SER A 485 54.95 -7.61 -26.25
C SER A 485 54.31 -7.09 -24.93
N GLU A 486 53.79 -5.89 -24.93
CA GLU A 486 53.07 -5.29 -23.81
C GLU A 486 51.77 -4.69 -24.33
N MET A 487 50.65 -5.01 -23.62
CA MET A 487 49.30 -4.52 -23.91
C MET A 487 49.08 -3.19 -23.20
N THR A 488 49.56 -2.11 -23.76
CA THR A 488 49.35 -0.77 -23.23
C THR A 488 48.46 0.06 -24.17
N PRO A 489 47.77 1.10 -23.67
CA PRO A 489 46.98 1.98 -24.53
C PRO A 489 47.80 2.54 -25.73
N GLU A 490 49.04 2.88 -25.48
CA GLU A 490 49.95 3.48 -26.50
C GLU A 490 50.26 2.50 -27.63
N THR A 491 50.30 1.20 -27.33
CA THR A 491 50.65 0.17 -28.33
C THR A 491 49.44 -0.27 -29.17
N VAL A 492 48.25 -0.35 -28.57
CA VAL A 492 47.06 -0.95 -29.22
C VAL A 492 46.02 0.09 -29.66
N GLU A 493 45.89 1.24 -28.98
CA GLU A 493 44.82 2.22 -29.19
C GLU A 493 45.27 3.36 -30.12
N THR A 494 46.00 3.10 -31.19
CA THR A 494 46.43 4.13 -32.12
C THR A 494 46.11 3.75 -33.55
N GLY A 495 45.67 4.75 -34.35
CA GLY A 495 45.36 4.53 -35.76
C GLY A 495 44.20 3.59 -36.01
N LEU A 496 43.16 3.67 -35.18
CA LEU A 496 41.96 2.84 -35.26
C LEU A 496 41.08 3.20 -36.47
N THR A 497 40.29 2.24 -36.92
CA THR A 497 39.20 2.41 -37.90
C THR A 497 37.88 2.57 -37.12
N PHE A 498 37.27 3.71 -37.22
CA PHE A 498 35.95 3.98 -36.63
C PHE A 498 34.86 3.16 -37.34
N VAL A 499 34.00 2.46 -36.58
CA VAL A 499 32.97 1.59 -37.13
C VAL A 499 31.58 2.24 -36.99
N GLY A 500 31.26 2.76 -35.79
CA GLY A 500 29.91 3.29 -35.56
C GLY A 500 29.64 3.67 -34.13
N LEU A 501 28.34 3.94 -33.88
CA LEU A 501 27.78 4.32 -32.58
C LEU A 501 26.70 3.31 -32.17
N LEU A 502 26.64 3.00 -30.90
CA LEU A 502 25.55 2.29 -30.26
C LEU A 502 24.85 3.21 -29.25
N GLY A 503 23.56 3.42 -29.43
CA GLY A 503 22.71 4.17 -28.51
C GLY A 503 21.85 3.24 -27.65
N MET A 504 21.90 3.43 -26.34
CA MET A 504 21.21 2.60 -25.38
C MET A 504 20.48 3.46 -24.34
N ILE A 505 19.38 2.93 -23.82
CA ILE A 505 18.54 3.58 -22.82
C ILE A 505 18.03 2.54 -21.82
N ASP A 506 17.71 2.98 -20.62
CA ASP A 506 16.87 2.21 -19.68
C ASP A 506 15.38 2.51 -20.03
N PRO A 507 14.68 1.61 -20.72
CA PRO A 507 13.37 1.88 -21.29
C PRO A 507 12.31 1.98 -20.20
N ALA A 508 11.29 2.79 -20.47
CA ALA A 508 10.11 2.85 -19.64
C ALA A 508 9.42 1.47 -19.57
N ARG A 509 8.82 1.15 -18.41
CA ARG A 509 7.98 -0.04 -18.29
C ARG A 509 6.69 0.16 -19.11
N PRO A 510 6.24 -0.81 -19.90
CA PRO A 510 5.05 -0.66 -20.75
C PRO A 510 3.78 -0.26 -19.95
N GLU A 511 3.64 -0.75 -18.73
CA GLU A 511 2.48 -0.53 -17.86
C GLU A 511 2.40 0.90 -17.32
N VAL A 512 3.54 1.61 -17.26
CA VAL A 512 3.63 2.95 -16.67
C VAL A 512 2.84 3.96 -17.47
N VAL A 513 2.81 3.87 -18.79
CA VAL A 513 2.05 4.80 -19.66
C VAL A 513 0.56 4.81 -19.30
N GLU A 514 -0.04 3.61 -19.20
CA GLU A 514 -1.45 3.49 -18.80
C GLU A 514 -1.68 3.87 -17.34
N ALA A 515 -0.73 3.57 -16.45
CA ALA A 515 -0.79 3.95 -15.04
C ALA A 515 -0.77 5.48 -14.87
N VAL A 516 0.12 6.19 -15.56
CA VAL A 516 0.19 7.67 -15.58
C VAL A 516 -1.10 8.28 -16.11
N LYS A 517 -1.66 7.73 -17.18
CA LYS A 517 -2.96 8.18 -17.71
C LYS A 517 -4.09 7.98 -16.69
N LYS A 518 -4.10 6.83 -15.99
CA LYS A 518 -5.06 6.53 -14.94
C LYS A 518 -4.92 7.48 -13.74
N CYS A 519 -3.68 7.81 -13.31
CA CYS A 519 -3.40 8.83 -12.29
C CYS A 519 -4.06 10.15 -12.65
N ARG A 520 -3.79 10.67 -13.85
CA ARG A 520 -4.33 11.97 -14.29
C ARG A 520 -5.85 11.98 -14.37
N THR A 521 -6.45 10.89 -14.86
CA THR A 521 -7.91 10.75 -14.88
C THR A 521 -8.50 10.76 -13.47
N ALA A 522 -7.75 10.20 -12.52
CA ALA A 522 -8.10 10.15 -11.10
C ALA A 522 -7.79 11.45 -10.33
N GLY A 523 -7.32 12.50 -11.01
CA GLY A 523 -6.93 13.77 -10.40
C GLY A 523 -5.62 13.69 -9.60
N ILE A 524 -4.79 12.67 -9.85
CA ILE A 524 -3.50 12.48 -9.21
C ILE A 524 -2.41 13.02 -10.15
N ARG A 525 -1.50 13.81 -9.62
CA ARG A 525 -0.38 14.35 -10.38
C ARG A 525 0.86 13.48 -10.23
N PRO A 526 1.30 12.77 -11.27
CA PRO A 526 2.59 12.11 -11.26
C PRO A 526 3.71 13.12 -11.52
N VAL A 527 4.80 12.98 -10.77
CA VAL A 527 6.00 13.82 -10.82
C VAL A 527 7.23 12.91 -10.87
N MET A 528 8.16 13.20 -11.76
CA MET A 528 9.42 12.48 -11.89
C MET A 528 10.54 13.18 -11.14
N ILE A 529 11.27 12.44 -10.31
CA ILE A 529 12.44 12.88 -9.57
C ILE A 529 13.61 11.96 -9.96
N THR A 530 14.77 12.49 -10.39
CA THR A 530 15.87 11.65 -10.87
C THR A 530 17.23 12.31 -10.71
N GLY A 531 18.28 11.47 -10.56
CA GLY A 531 19.67 11.89 -10.67
C GLY A 531 20.14 12.14 -12.12
N ASP A 532 19.35 11.80 -13.14
CA ASP A 532 19.69 11.92 -14.54
C ASP A 532 19.78 13.38 -15.03
N HIS A 533 20.42 13.54 -16.19
CA HIS A 533 20.47 14.83 -16.87
C HIS A 533 19.06 15.30 -17.29
N LYS A 534 18.82 16.62 -17.21
CA LYS A 534 17.51 17.25 -17.48
C LYS A 534 16.90 16.83 -18.83
N VAL A 535 17.71 16.77 -19.89
CA VAL A 535 17.24 16.41 -21.25
C VAL A 535 16.76 14.96 -21.28
N THR A 536 17.52 14.05 -20.68
CA THR A 536 17.17 12.63 -20.57
C THR A 536 15.88 12.43 -19.76
N ALA A 537 15.79 13.09 -18.61
CA ALA A 537 14.62 13.03 -17.74
C ALA A 537 13.35 13.54 -18.44
N MET A 538 13.46 14.68 -19.15
CA MET A 538 12.34 15.24 -19.91
C MET A 538 11.87 14.34 -21.04
N ALA A 539 12.80 13.72 -21.79
CA ALA A 539 12.46 12.83 -22.90
C ALA A 539 11.68 11.61 -22.40
N ILE A 540 12.17 10.93 -21.36
CA ILE A 540 11.47 9.77 -20.75
C ILE A 540 10.15 10.20 -20.15
N ALA A 541 10.11 11.32 -19.42
CA ALA A 541 8.88 11.83 -18.81
C ALA A 541 7.81 12.20 -19.85
N ALA A 542 8.22 12.69 -21.03
CA ALA A 542 7.33 12.97 -22.15
C ALA A 542 6.78 11.67 -22.77
N GLU A 543 7.63 10.67 -22.97
CA GLU A 543 7.24 9.35 -23.48
C GLU A 543 6.16 8.70 -22.65
N ILE A 544 6.31 8.70 -21.30
CA ILE A 544 5.34 8.11 -20.37
C ILE A 544 4.18 9.04 -20.00
N GLY A 545 4.16 10.28 -20.51
CA GLY A 545 3.06 11.25 -20.33
C GLY A 545 3.09 12.00 -18.99
N ILE A 546 4.18 11.97 -18.23
CA ILE A 546 4.40 12.79 -17.03
C ILE A 546 4.68 14.25 -17.42
N TYR A 547 5.55 14.49 -18.40
CA TYR A 547 5.87 15.82 -18.91
C TYR A 547 4.98 16.16 -20.11
N ARG A 548 4.36 17.33 -20.10
CA ARG A 548 3.47 17.83 -21.16
C ARG A 548 3.83 19.23 -21.58
N GLU A 549 3.29 19.68 -22.68
CA GLU A 549 3.39 21.07 -23.13
C GLU A 549 2.87 22.04 -22.06
N GLY A 550 3.71 23.00 -21.67
CA GLY A 550 3.44 23.93 -20.56
C GLY A 550 4.03 23.53 -19.21
N ASP A 551 4.38 22.27 -19.00
CA ASP A 551 5.07 21.85 -17.79
C ASP A 551 6.54 22.32 -17.79
N LYS A 552 7.11 22.52 -16.59
CA LYS A 552 8.51 22.89 -16.41
C LYS A 552 9.33 21.74 -15.84
N ALA A 553 10.62 21.75 -16.16
CA ALA A 553 11.62 20.90 -15.55
C ALA A 553 12.67 21.76 -14.86
N ILE A 554 13.11 21.33 -13.66
CA ILE A 554 14.10 22.05 -12.84
C ILE A 554 15.26 21.12 -12.47
N THR A 555 16.48 21.67 -12.33
CA THR A 555 17.65 20.89 -11.89
C THR A 555 17.92 21.07 -10.39
N GLY A 556 18.73 20.18 -9.82
CA GLY A 556 19.21 20.31 -8.44
C GLY A 556 19.94 21.65 -8.22
N THR A 557 20.77 22.07 -9.16
CA THR A 557 21.46 23.38 -9.10
C THR A 557 20.47 24.53 -9.07
N ASP A 558 19.44 24.51 -9.92
CA ASP A 558 18.39 25.54 -9.92
C ASP A 558 17.61 25.53 -8.58
N LEU A 559 17.44 24.32 -7.96
CA LEU A 559 16.78 24.20 -6.65
C LEU A 559 17.59 24.78 -5.51
N GLU A 560 18.94 24.76 -5.57
CA GLU A 560 19.81 25.37 -4.57
C GLU A 560 19.71 26.90 -4.61
N GLU A 561 19.49 27.48 -5.78
CA GLU A 561 19.38 28.94 -5.97
C GLU A 561 18.05 29.52 -5.48
N ILE A 562 16.98 28.71 -5.35
CA ILE A 562 15.66 29.17 -4.92
C ILE A 562 15.38 28.84 -3.44
N SER A 563 14.73 29.79 -2.74
CA SER A 563 14.28 29.57 -1.38
C SER A 563 13.13 28.56 -1.31
N GLN A 564 12.90 27.97 -0.13
CA GLN A 564 11.78 27.05 0.09
C GLN A 564 10.43 27.72 -0.19
N ASP A 565 10.24 28.97 0.28
CA ASP A 565 8.99 29.72 0.04
C ASP A 565 8.72 29.93 -1.48
N MET A 566 9.78 30.09 -2.26
CA MET A 566 9.65 30.24 -3.72
C MET A 566 9.33 28.91 -4.39
N LEU A 567 9.94 27.83 -3.93
CA LEU A 567 9.61 26.48 -4.39
C LEU A 567 8.16 26.13 -4.04
N ASP A 568 7.72 26.40 -2.81
CA ASP A 568 6.36 26.14 -2.35
C ASP A 568 5.31 26.81 -3.25
N ARG A 569 5.54 28.08 -3.63
CA ARG A 569 4.59 28.80 -4.50
C ARG A 569 4.52 28.30 -5.93
N ASN A 570 5.61 27.76 -6.46
CA ASN A 570 5.75 27.38 -7.87
C ASN A 570 5.80 25.86 -8.10
N VAL A 571 5.71 25.05 -7.05
CA VAL A 571 5.88 23.59 -7.14
C VAL A 571 4.94 22.95 -8.17
N GLN A 572 3.74 23.51 -8.34
CA GLN A 572 2.75 23.05 -9.32
C GLN A 572 3.17 23.24 -10.78
N ASP A 573 4.15 24.09 -11.08
CA ASP A 573 4.64 24.28 -12.44
C ASP A 573 5.57 23.15 -12.89
N TYR A 574 6.19 22.44 -11.93
CA TYR A 574 7.23 21.46 -12.21
C TYR A 574 6.66 20.04 -12.22
N SER A 575 6.96 19.27 -13.27
CA SER A 575 6.65 17.85 -13.41
C SER A 575 7.89 16.96 -13.42
N VAL A 576 9.09 17.56 -13.63
CA VAL A 576 10.37 16.83 -13.68
C VAL A 576 11.43 17.57 -12.87
N TYR A 577 12.07 16.84 -11.98
CA TYR A 577 13.21 17.28 -11.18
C TYR A 577 14.42 16.42 -11.52
N ALA A 578 15.47 17.04 -12.09
CA ALA A 578 16.64 16.38 -12.65
C ALA A 578 17.90 16.70 -11.85
N ARG A 579 18.88 15.79 -11.80
CA ARG A 579 20.14 15.93 -11.04
C ARG A 579 19.92 16.38 -9.60
N VAL A 580 18.94 15.76 -8.92
CA VAL A 580 18.60 16.11 -7.53
C VAL A 580 19.44 15.30 -6.54
N ALA A 581 19.87 15.98 -5.46
CA ALA A 581 20.48 15.37 -4.29
C ALA A 581 19.38 14.91 -3.29
N PRO A 582 19.71 14.09 -2.31
CA PRO A 582 18.74 13.59 -1.29
C PRO A 582 17.99 14.73 -0.57
N GLU A 583 18.66 15.81 -0.23
CA GLU A 583 18.08 16.98 0.45
C GLU A 583 17.01 17.66 -0.42
N HIS A 584 17.23 17.66 -1.73
CA HIS A 584 16.26 18.23 -2.68
C HIS A 584 14.98 17.43 -2.70
N LYS A 585 15.04 16.07 -2.58
CA LYS A 585 13.86 15.20 -2.54
C LYS A 585 12.96 15.56 -1.35
N VAL A 586 13.55 15.82 -0.18
CA VAL A 586 12.80 16.25 1.02
C VAL A 586 12.14 17.61 0.79
N ARG A 587 12.87 18.59 0.22
CA ARG A 587 12.33 19.92 -0.10
C ARG A 587 11.16 19.87 -1.06
N ILE A 588 11.23 19.02 -2.09
CA ILE A 588 10.16 18.82 -3.08
C ILE A 588 8.91 18.27 -2.40
N VAL A 589 9.05 17.24 -1.57
CA VAL A 589 7.94 16.66 -0.81
C VAL A 589 7.28 17.71 0.09
N GLN A 590 8.08 18.47 0.86
CA GLN A 590 7.58 19.54 1.73
C GLN A 590 6.85 20.63 0.94
N ALA A 591 7.34 20.99 -0.22
CA ALA A 591 6.70 21.98 -1.07
C ALA A 591 5.29 21.55 -1.52
N TRP A 592 5.14 20.31 -1.96
CA TRP A 592 3.81 19.75 -2.29
C TRP A 592 2.89 19.68 -1.07
N GLN A 593 3.41 19.24 0.08
CA GLN A 593 2.65 19.19 1.34
C GLN A 593 2.19 20.59 1.80
N SER A 594 3.00 21.63 1.56
CA SER A 594 2.66 23.02 1.90
C SER A 594 1.43 23.54 1.12
N GLN A 595 1.21 23.02 -0.10
CA GLN A 595 0.00 23.30 -0.89
C GLN A 595 -1.24 22.56 -0.38
N GLY A 596 -1.08 21.68 0.58
CA GLY A 596 -2.16 20.85 1.13
C GLY A 596 -2.37 19.54 0.37
N ASP A 597 -1.44 19.18 -0.49
CA ASP A 597 -1.42 17.93 -1.20
C ASP A 597 -1.01 16.76 -0.30
N ILE A 598 -1.49 15.56 -0.62
CA ILE A 598 -1.10 14.30 0.00
C ILE A 598 -0.09 13.63 -0.94
N VAL A 599 1.14 13.53 -0.47
CA VAL A 599 2.28 13.13 -1.27
C VAL A 599 2.64 11.66 -1.01
N ALA A 600 2.62 10.85 -2.06
CA ALA A 600 3.30 9.56 -2.08
C ALA A 600 4.69 9.74 -2.71
N MET A 601 5.75 9.30 -2.03
CA MET A 601 7.13 9.34 -2.53
C MET A 601 7.65 7.93 -2.74
N THR A 602 8.26 7.66 -3.91
CA THR A 602 8.91 6.37 -4.15
C THR A 602 10.43 6.49 -4.11
N GLY A 603 11.10 5.44 -3.67
CA GLY A 603 12.55 5.35 -3.66
C GLY A 603 13.04 3.94 -3.40
N ASP A 604 14.31 3.66 -3.69
CA ASP A 604 14.94 2.35 -3.53
C ASP A 604 16.24 2.40 -2.73
N GLY A 605 16.84 3.57 -2.57
CA GLY A 605 18.15 3.75 -1.94
C GLY A 605 18.13 4.38 -0.55
N VAL A 606 19.27 4.31 0.11
CA VAL A 606 19.54 5.02 1.38
C VAL A 606 19.29 6.52 1.24
N ASN A 607 19.61 7.08 0.06
CA ASN A 607 19.43 8.49 -0.29
C ASN A 607 17.97 8.93 -0.32
N ASP A 608 17.04 7.99 -0.46
CA ASP A 608 15.60 8.25 -0.51
C ASP A 608 14.93 8.20 0.85
N ALA A 609 15.53 7.50 1.82
CA ALA A 609 14.94 7.26 3.11
C ALA A 609 14.44 8.53 3.84
N PRO A 610 15.16 9.68 3.84
CA PRO A 610 14.65 10.90 4.43
C PRO A 610 13.38 11.43 3.74
N ALA A 611 13.32 11.33 2.40
CA ALA A 611 12.15 11.78 1.63
C ALA A 611 10.96 10.82 1.76
N LEU A 612 11.22 9.49 1.83
CA LEU A 612 10.22 8.48 2.11
C LEU A 612 9.56 8.71 3.48
N LYS A 613 10.37 9.02 4.50
CA LYS A 613 9.89 9.30 5.86
C LYS A 613 9.14 10.64 5.96
N GLN A 614 9.53 11.64 5.17
CA GLN A 614 8.88 12.95 5.12
C GLN A 614 7.52 12.91 4.42
N ALA A 615 7.35 12.07 3.42
CA ALA A 615 6.12 11.95 2.65
C ALA A 615 4.93 11.50 3.52
N ASP A 616 3.70 11.80 3.06
CA ASP A 616 2.50 11.26 3.71
C ASP A 616 2.41 9.74 3.53
N ILE A 617 2.97 9.23 2.43
CA ILE A 617 3.16 7.81 2.14
C ILE A 617 4.55 7.59 1.53
N GLY A 618 5.43 6.94 2.25
CA GLY A 618 6.67 6.40 1.71
C GLY A 618 6.41 5.06 1.01
N VAL A 619 6.94 4.90 -0.21
CA VAL A 619 6.79 3.67 -1.02
C VAL A 619 8.17 3.19 -1.44
N SER A 620 8.60 2.02 -0.98
CA SER A 620 9.89 1.45 -1.36
C SER A 620 9.74 0.30 -2.36
N MET A 621 10.83 0.05 -3.08
CA MET A 621 10.97 -1.11 -3.95
C MET A 621 11.26 -2.35 -3.10
N GLY A 622 10.71 -3.51 -3.48
CA GLY A 622 10.84 -4.75 -2.75
C GLY A 622 12.04 -5.59 -3.22
N ILE A 623 12.36 -5.54 -4.51
CA ILE A 623 13.45 -6.32 -5.13
C ILE A 623 14.76 -5.53 -5.06
N VAL A 624 14.80 -4.33 -5.65
CA VAL A 624 16.02 -3.50 -5.70
C VAL A 624 16.19 -2.61 -4.48
N GLY A 625 15.12 -2.41 -3.68
CA GLY A 625 15.14 -1.50 -2.54
C GLY A 625 16.04 -2.00 -1.41
N THR A 626 16.87 -1.07 -0.87
CA THR A 626 17.67 -1.33 0.33
C THR A 626 16.76 -1.50 1.56
N GLU A 627 17.21 -2.23 2.55
CA GLU A 627 16.45 -2.42 3.80
C GLU A 627 16.14 -1.08 4.48
N VAL A 628 17.05 -0.11 4.38
CA VAL A 628 16.84 1.27 4.88
C VAL A 628 15.65 1.95 4.21
N ALA A 629 15.54 1.85 2.89
CA ALA A 629 14.41 2.39 2.15
C ALA A 629 13.10 1.70 2.53
N LYS A 630 13.14 0.35 2.65
CA LYS A 630 11.99 -0.45 3.10
C LYS A 630 11.56 -0.07 4.52
N ASP A 631 12.51 0.16 5.44
CA ASP A 631 12.20 0.54 6.82
C ASP A 631 11.64 1.95 6.93
N ALA A 632 12.10 2.87 6.12
CA ALA A 632 11.59 4.24 6.04
C ALA A 632 10.20 4.35 5.40
N SER A 633 9.73 3.30 4.70
CA SER A 633 8.51 3.32 3.90
C SER A 633 7.28 2.77 4.63
N ASP A 634 6.11 3.20 4.19
CA ASP A 634 4.79 2.70 4.62
C ASP A 634 4.30 1.54 3.75
N VAL A 635 4.75 1.50 2.49
CA VAL A 635 4.34 0.52 1.49
C VAL A 635 5.57 -0.03 0.78
N ILE A 636 5.61 -1.35 0.58
CA ILE A 636 6.68 -2.04 -0.16
C ILE A 636 6.07 -2.68 -1.40
N LEU A 637 6.66 -2.41 -2.57
CA LEU A 637 6.22 -2.98 -3.86
C LEU A 637 7.04 -4.21 -4.20
N THR A 638 6.48 -5.39 -4.10
CA THR A 638 7.20 -6.65 -4.34
C THR A 638 7.57 -6.90 -5.81
N ASP A 639 7.07 -6.08 -6.73
CA ASP A 639 7.33 -6.13 -8.17
C ASP A 639 8.04 -4.89 -8.71
N ASP A 640 8.44 -3.97 -7.84
CA ASP A 640 9.11 -2.71 -8.18
C ASP A 640 8.40 -1.89 -9.27
N ASN A 641 7.08 -1.94 -9.34
CA ASN A 641 6.31 -1.39 -10.46
C ASN A 641 5.43 -0.20 -10.04
N PHE A 642 5.61 0.94 -10.71
CA PHE A 642 4.78 2.14 -10.52
C PHE A 642 3.27 1.86 -10.70
N ALA A 643 2.89 0.97 -11.62
CA ALA A 643 1.49 0.64 -11.84
C ALA A 643 0.83 0.01 -10.60
N THR A 644 1.59 -0.69 -9.77
CA THR A 644 1.14 -1.27 -8.50
C THR A 644 0.78 -0.20 -7.48
N ILE A 645 1.48 0.94 -7.45
CA ILE A 645 1.11 2.09 -6.61
C ILE A 645 -0.29 2.59 -6.98
N VAL A 646 -0.53 2.73 -8.28
CA VAL A 646 -1.83 3.21 -8.80
C VAL A 646 -2.95 2.23 -8.46
N GLY A 647 -2.68 0.94 -8.53
CA GLY A 647 -3.60 -0.12 -8.07
C GLY A 647 -3.86 -0.04 -6.56
N ALA A 648 -2.82 0.21 -5.76
CA ALA A 648 -2.95 0.37 -4.32
C ALA A 648 -3.76 1.62 -3.94
N VAL A 649 -3.60 2.74 -4.66
CA VAL A 649 -4.45 3.94 -4.50
C VAL A 649 -5.92 3.62 -4.83
N GLU A 650 -6.19 2.87 -5.89
CA GLU A 650 -7.54 2.43 -6.25
C GLU A 650 -8.16 1.59 -5.13
N GLU A 651 -7.41 0.63 -4.57
CA GLU A 651 -7.89 -0.20 -3.46
C GLU A 651 -8.08 0.63 -2.18
N GLY A 652 -7.19 1.60 -1.89
CA GLY A 652 -7.37 2.54 -0.78
C GLY A 652 -8.66 3.36 -0.89
N ARG A 653 -8.98 3.89 -2.07
CA ARG A 653 -10.25 4.57 -2.35
C ARG A 653 -11.45 3.66 -2.16
N ARG A 654 -11.36 2.41 -2.62
CA ARG A 654 -12.41 1.40 -2.47
C ARG A 654 -12.67 1.07 -1.00
N ILE A 655 -11.61 0.85 -0.22
CA ILE A 655 -11.71 0.57 1.21
C ILE A 655 -12.45 1.70 1.91
N TYR A 656 -12.05 2.94 1.62
CA TYR A 656 -12.67 4.13 2.19
C TYR A 656 -14.16 4.24 1.82
N ASP A 657 -14.51 4.09 0.54
CA ASP A 657 -15.90 4.12 0.08
C ASP A 657 -16.74 3.04 0.78
N ASN A 658 -16.21 1.84 0.95
CA ASN A 658 -16.90 0.74 1.60
C ASN A 658 -17.11 0.98 3.10
N ILE A 659 -16.12 1.60 3.77
CA ILE A 659 -16.29 2.04 5.17
C ILE A 659 -17.42 3.06 5.27
N LEU A 660 -17.47 4.05 4.38
CA LEU A 660 -18.55 5.05 4.37
C LEU A 660 -19.92 4.43 4.11
N LYS A 661 -20.03 3.41 3.24
CA LYS A 661 -21.28 2.69 3.00
C LYS A 661 -21.76 1.97 4.27
N ALA A 662 -20.86 1.30 4.97
CA ALA A 662 -21.18 0.62 6.23
C ALA A 662 -21.59 1.60 7.33
N ILE A 663 -20.89 2.74 7.45
CA ILE A 663 -21.25 3.83 8.37
C ILE A 663 -22.65 4.38 8.04
N GLN A 664 -22.91 4.67 6.76
CA GLN A 664 -24.21 5.18 6.32
C GLN A 664 -25.33 4.19 6.65
N PHE A 665 -25.10 2.89 6.45
CA PHE A 665 -26.06 1.84 6.78
C PHE A 665 -26.38 1.82 8.27
N LEU A 666 -25.38 1.65 9.11
CA LEU A 666 -25.56 1.55 10.57
C LEU A 666 -26.21 2.81 11.15
N LEU A 667 -25.76 3.99 10.73
CA LEU A 667 -26.33 5.24 11.24
C LEU A 667 -27.77 5.48 10.75
N SER A 668 -28.11 5.09 9.51
CA SER A 668 -29.51 5.22 9.04
C SER A 668 -30.43 4.24 9.76
N ALA A 669 -29.99 3.03 10.07
CA ALA A 669 -30.73 2.07 10.88
C ALA A 669 -31.02 2.64 12.28
N ASN A 670 -29.98 3.08 12.99
CA ASN A 670 -30.11 3.65 14.33
C ASN A 670 -31.00 4.92 14.37
N VAL A 671 -30.87 5.80 13.37
CA VAL A 671 -31.76 6.98 13.26
C VAL A 671 -33.22 6.53 13.11
N GLY A 672 -33.48 5.46 12.36
CA GLY A 672 -34.80 4.87 12.21
C GLY A 672 -35.38 4.37 13.56
N GLU A 673 -34.59 3.63 14.30
CA GLU A 673 -34.97 3.10 15.64
C GLU A 673 -35.21 4.21 16.66
N VAL A 674 -34.27 5.16 16.73
CA VAL A 674 -34.42 6.31 17.63
C VAL A 674 -35.65 7.11 17.30
N LEU A 675 -35.91 7.37 16.03
CA LEU A 675 -37.08 8.15 15.58
C LEU A 675 -38.40 7.42 15.89
N LEU A 676 -38.46 6.10 15.69
CA LEU A 676 -39.60 5.25 16.03
C LEU A 676 -39.98 5.40 17.50
N ILE A 677 -39.01 5.18 18.42
CA ILE A 677 -39.21 5.26 19.86
C ILE A 677 -39.55 6.70 20.30
N PHE A 678 -38.82 7.70 19.75
CA PHE A 678 -39.00 9.10 20.08
C PHE A 678 -40.39 9.59 19.73
N ILE A 679 -40.89 9.28 18.53
CA ILE A 679 -42.26 9.69 18.12
C ILE A 679 -43.31 8.96 18.97
N ALA A 680 -43.13 7.65 19.20
CA ALA A 680 -44.05 6.88 20.03
C ALA A 680 -44.16 7.45 21.46
N SER A 681 -43.04 7.90 22.02
CA SER A 681 -42.99 8.51 23.36
C SER A 681 -43.68 9.88 23.39
N ILE A 682 -43.43 10.77 22.42
CA ILE A 682 -44.07 12.09 22.36
C ILE A 682 -45.58 11.98 22.27
N PHE A 683 -46.09 11.07 21.46
CA PHE A 683 -47.53 10.90 21.25
C PHE A 683 -48.16 9.95 22.30
N ASN A 684 -47.41 9.46 23.25
CA ASN A 684 -47.85 8.54 24.31
C ASN A 684 -48.64 7.32 23.77
N ILE A 685 -48.13 6.72 22.68
CA ILE A 685 -48.80 5.58 22.03
C ILE A 685 -48.26 4.20 22.45
N GLY A 686 -47.47 4.16 23.53
CA GLY A 686 -46.87 2.96 24.09
C GLY A 686 -45.45 2.69 23.56
N ASN A 687 -44.81 1.63 24.05
CA ASN A 687 -43.45 1.26 23.63
C ASN A 687 -43.49 0.40 22.35
N PRO A 688 -42.98 0.87 21.21
CA PRO A 688 -43.03 0.11 19.95
C PRO A 688 -42.01 -1.02 19.86
N LEU A 689 -40.94 -1.03 20.66
CA LEU A 689 -39.87 -2.04 20.66
C LEU A 689 -39.31 -2.25 22.09
N SER A 690 -39.20 -3.50 22.50
CA SER A 690 -38.46 -3.82 23.72
C SER A 690 -36.94 -3.71 23.52
N PRO A 691 -36.14 -3.53 24.59
CA PRO A 691 -34.68 -3.51 24.50
C PRO A 691 -34.11 -4.77 23.83
N LEU A 692 -34.75 -5.90 24.08
CA LEU A 692 -34.40 -7.20 23.55
C LEU A 692 -34.51 -7.26 22.00
N LEU A 693 -35.62 -6.73 21.46
CA LEU A 693 -35.86 -6.69 20.02
C LEU A 693 -34.88 -5.78 19.32
N ILE A 694 -34.56 -4.61 19.90
CA ILE A 694 -33.56 -3.67 19.38
C ILE A 694 -32.17 -4.32 19.35
N LEU A 695 -31.79 -4.96 20.47
CA LEU A 695 -30.49 -5.61 20.58
C LEU A 695 -30.33 -6.73 19.53
N TRP A 696 -31.40 -7.51 19.26
CA TRP A 696 -31.39 -8.52 18.20
C TRP A 696 -31.19 -7.91 16.81
N ILE A 697 -31.85 -6.80 16.52
CA ILE A 697 -31.70 -6.09 15.24
C ILE A 697 -30.25 -5.64 15.07
N ASN A 698 -29.71 -4.90 16.03
CA ASN A 698 -28.35 -4.35 15.96
C ASN A 698 -27.29 -5.45 15.83
N LEU A 699 -27.47 -6.58 16.55
CA LEU A 699 -26.51 -7.67 16.52
C LEU A 699 -26.60 -8.52 15.25
N VAL A 700 -27.83 -8.90 14.84
CA VAL A 700 -28.04 -9.91 13.79
C VAL A 700 -28.36 -9.26 12.45
N THR A 701 -29.25 -8.26 12.45
CA THR A 701 -29.75 -7.66 11.21
C THR A 701 -28.77 -6.64 10.65
N ASP A 702 -28.05 -5.90 11.49
CA ASP A 702 -27.19 -4.81 11.07
C ASP A 702 -25.71 -5.20 10.97
N SER A 703 -25.17 -5.94 11.92
CA SER A 703 -23.72 -6.21 11.98
C SER A 703 -23.24 -7.07 10.83
N LEU A 704 -23.95 -8.16 10.48
CA LEU A 704 -23.53 -9.08 9.41
C LEU A 704 -23.61 -8.42 8.01
N PRO A 705 -24.70 -7.73 7.63
CA PRO A 705 -24.76 -7.01 6.36
C PRO A 705 -23.79 -5.83 6.27
N ALA A 706 -23.54 -5.09 7.36
CA ALA A 706 -22.55 -4.02 7.39
C ALA A 706 -21.14 -4.54 7.08
N LEU A 707 -20.77 -5.66 7.70
CA LEU A 707 -19.49 -6.32 7.42
C LEU A 707 -19.41 -6.82 5.97
N ALA A 708 -20.48 -7.41 5.44
CA ALA A 708 -20.50 -7.91 4.07
C ALA A 708 -20.53 -6.78 3.01
N LEU A 709 -21.16 -5.63 3.32
CA LEU A 709 -21.16 -4.43 2.49
C LEU A 709 -19.74 -3.87 2.33
N SER A 710 -18.91 -4.03 3.34
CA SER A 710 -17.50 -3.64 3.29
C SER A 710 -16.66 -4.41 2.28
N MET A 711 -17.16 -5.54 1.78
CA MET A 711 -16.51 -6.36 0.75
C MET A 711 -16.94 -6.00 -0.67
N ASP A 712 -17.73 -4.92 -0.85
CA ASP A 712 -18.21 -4.50 -2.16
C ASP A 712 -17.07 -4.29 -3.17
N PRO A 713 -17.27 -4.64 -4.45
CA PRO A 713 -16.32 -4.31 -5.50
C PRO A 713 -16.21 -2.79 -5.67
N ALA A 714 -15.07 -2.34 -6.21
CA ALA A 714 -14.86 -0.93 -6.53
C ALA A 714 -15.94 -0.42 -7.51
N GLU A 715 -16.41 0.79 -7.33
CA GLU A 715 -17.27 1.44 -8.32
C GLU A 715 -16.46 1.75 -9.59
N LYS A 716 -17.05 1.54 -10.77
CA LYS A 716 -16.35 1.70 -12.06
C LYS A 716 -15.78 3.09 -12.31
N ASP A 717 -16.27 4.11 -11.62
CA ASP A 717 -15.83 5.50 -11.72
C ASP A 717 -14.83 5.91 -10.63
N ILE A 718 -14.32 4.97 -9.81
CA ILE A 718 -13.48 5.28 -8.64
C ILE A 718 -12.18 6.00 -9.04
N MET A 719 -11.59 5.64 -10.18
CA MET A 719 -10.39 6.27 -10.74
C MET A 719 -10.71 7.36 -11.79
N THR A 720 -11.94 7.88 -11.80
CA THR A 720 -12.33 9.08 -12.55
C THR A 720 -12.76 10.23 -11.63
N ARG A 721 -12.73 9.98 -10.32
CA ARG A 721 -13.06 10.96 -9.29
C ARG A 721 -11.81 11.69 -8.82
N GLN A 722 -11.96 12.98 -8.45
CA GLN A 722 -10.89 13.73 -7.81
C GLN A 722 -10.52 13.11 -6.46
N PRO A 723 -9.26 13.26 -6.00
CA PRO A 723 -8.86 12.81 -4.69
C PRO A 723 -9.66 13.52 -3.59
N ARG A 724 -9.94 12.80 -2.52
CA ARG A 724 -10.61 13.36 -1.38
C ARG A 724 -9.66 14.25 -0.57
N ASN A 725 -10.17 15.37 -0.07
CA ASN A 725 -9.43 16.19 0.89
C ASN A 725 -9.52 15.56 2.30
N PRO A 726 -8.43 15.04 2.87
CA PRO A 726 -8.45 14.37 4.17
C PRO A 726 -8.73 15.33 5.35
N ARG A 727 -8.59 16.66 5.15
CA ARG A 727 -8.92 17.67 6.16
C ARG A 727 -10.43 17.88 6.31
N LYS A 728 -11.23 17.50 5.29
CA LYS A 728 -12.68 17.50 5.40
C LYS A 728 -13.14 16.32 6.26
N GLY A 729 -14.12 16.53 7.14
CA GLY A 729 -14.69 15.47 7.98
C GLY A 729 -15.34 14.34 7.17
N PHE A 730 -15.70 13.23 7.85
CA PHE A 730 -16.36 12.06 7.21
C PHE A 730 -17.71 12.41 6.60
N PHE A 731 -18.43 13.35 7.23
CA PHE A 731 -19.79 13.67 6.87
C PHE A 731 -19.82 14.83 5.88
N SER A 732 -19.91 14.51 4.60
CA SER A 732 -20.41 15.49 3.64
C SER A 732 -21.88 15.86 3.98
N LYS A 733 -22.30 17.07 3.64
CA LYS A 733 -23.72 17.48 3.81
C LYS A 733 -24.66 16.48 3.12
N GLY A 734 -24.25 15.92 2.00
CA GLY A 734 -25.00 14.90 1.28
C GLY A 734 -25.15 13.59 2.03
N MET A 735 -24.10 13.13 2.71
CA MET A 735 -24.15 11.91 3.52
C MET A 735 -25.06 12.07 4.73
N ILE A 736 -24.95 13.19 5.47
CA ILE A 736 -25.85 13.48 6.61
C ILE A 736 -27.30 13.48 6.14
N TRP A 737 -27.59 14.13 5.01
CA TRP A 737 -28.95 14.17 4.46
C TRP A 737 -29.45 12.76 4.11
N ARG A 738 -28.61 11.92 3.50
CA ARG A 738 -28.96 10.52 3.19
C ARG A 738 -29.27 9.74 4.46
N ILE A 739 -28.43 9.83 5.49
CA ILE A 739 -28.66 9.15 6.79
C ILE A 739 -30.01 9.57 7.38
N ILE A 740 -30.30 10.88 7.39
CA ILE A 740 -31.54 11.41 7.98
C ILE A 740 -32.78 10.93 7.24
N TYR A 741 -32.86 11.10 5.90
CA TYR A 741 -34.09 10.72 5.19
C TYR A 741 -34.26 9.20 5.08
N GLN A 742 -33.18 8.43 5.00
CA GLN A 742 -33.23 6.97 5.00
C GLN A 742 -33.70 6.45 6.35
N GLY A 743 -33.10 6.94 7.43
CA GLY A 743 -33.53 6.59 8.78
C GLY A 743 -34.96 7.05 9.08
N ALA A 744 -35.36 8.28 8.68
CA ALA A 744 -36.73 8.75 8.83
C ALA A 744 -37.73 7.86 8.06
N THR A 745 -37.38 7.41 6.86
CA THR A 745 -38.23 6.47 6.10
C THR A 745 -38.41 5.18 6.85
N ILE A 746 -37.33 4.56 7.33
CA ILE A 746 -37.38 3.30 8.09
C ILE A 746 -38.17 3.45 9.39
N GLY A 747 -37.89 4.52 10.15
CA GLY A 747 -38.63 4.78 11.41
C GLY A 747 -40.14 5.01 11.23
N LEU A 748 -40.51 5.80 10.22
CA LEU A 748 -41.94 6.11 9.96
C LEU A 748 -42.75 4.90 9.47
N ILE A 749 -42.17 4.04 8.60
CA ILE A 749 -42.86 2.80 8.17
C ILE A 749 -42.99 1.80 9.32
N SER A 750 -41.96 1.70 10.19
CA SER A 750 -42.02 0.86 11.38
C SER A 750 -43.05 1.34 12.40
N LEU A 751 -43.19 2.67 12.55
CA LEU A 751 -44.26 3.28 13.35
C LEU A 751 -45.65 3.00 12.76
N ALA A 752 -45.78 3.09 11.44
CA ALA A 752 -47.06 2.74 10.78
C ALA A 752 -47.40 1.26 11.02
N ALA A 753 -46.46 0.37 10.90
CA ALA A 753 -46.62 -1.05 11.22
C ALA A 753 -47.05 -1.29 12.67
N TYR A 754 -46.38 -0.60 13.63
CA TYR A 754 -46.75 -0.65 15.04
C TYR A 754 -48.20 -0.24 15.25
N MET A 755 -48.61 0.91 14.66
CA MET A 755 -49.97 1.43 14.81
C MET A 755 -51.05 0.51 14.19
N ILE A 756 -50.78 -0.08 13.01
CA ILE A 756 -51.65 -1.07 12.36
C ILE A 756 -51.81 -2.28 13.27
N GLY A 757 -50.71 -2.91 13.69
CA GLY A 757 -50.77 -4.11 14.53
C GLY A 757 -51.45 -3.88 15.88
N ARG A 758 -51.15 -2.76 16.55
CA ARG A 758 -51.80 -2.34 17.79
C ARG A 758 -53.28 -2.15 17.61
N ASN A 759 -53.75 -1.45 16.56
CA ASN A 759 -55.17 -1.21 16.32
C ASN A 759 -55.91 -2.48 15.96
N ASP A 760 -55.29 -3.40 15.19
CA ASP A 760 -55.86 -4.67 14.83
C ASP A 760 -55.89 -5.60 16.05
N GLY A 761 -54.90 -5.58 16.94
CA GLY A 761 -54.88 -6.22 18.21
C GLY A 761 -56.03 -5.77 19.13
N ILE A 762 -56.33 -4.46 19.22
CA ILE A 762 -57.45 -3.87 19.95
C ILE A 762 -58.79 -4.34 19.35
N ARG A 763 -58.92 -4.32 18.02
CA ARG A 763 -60.15 -4.77 17.32
C ARG A 763 -60.37 -6.23 17.44
N GLY A 764 -59.27 -7.03 17.43
CA GLY A 764 -59.32 -8.49 17.59
C GLY A 764 -59.53 -8.96 19.02
N GLY A 765 -59.58 -8.06 20.02
CA GLY A 765 -59.79 -8.39 21.44
C GLY A 765 -58.63 -9.17 22.02
N LEU A 766 -57.38 -8.97 21.56
CA LEU A 766 -56.20 -9.61 22.12
C LEU A 766 -55.96 -9.12 23.57
N GLU A 767 -55.55 -10.03 24.45
CA GLU A 767 -55.21 -9.70 25.87
C GLU A 767 -54.08 -8.65 25.91
N ASN A 768 -53.12 -8.73 24.98
CA ASN A 768 -52.06 -7.74 24.83
C ASN A 768 -52.00 -7.22 23.40
N PRO A 769 -52.77 -6.16 23.05
CA PRO A 769 -52.76 -5.59 21.69
C PRO A 769 -51.43 -4.92 21.32
N VAL A 770 -50.60 -4.52 22.29
CA VAL A 770 -49.30 -3.88 22.09
C VAL A 770 -48.33 -4.92 21.51
N ALA A 771 -48.39 -6.17 21.90
CA ALA A 771 -47.49 -7.22 21.44
C ALA A 771 -47.56 -7.46 19.92
N LEU A 772 -48.79 -7.38 19.30
CA LEU A 772 -48.92 -7.50 17.85
C LEU A 772 -48.32 -6.27 17.13
N GLY A 773 -48.48 -5.09 17.69
CA GLY A 773 -47.85 -3.87 17.20
C GLY A 773 -46.33 -3.93 17.24
N GLN A 774 -45.75 -4.40 18.36
CA GLN A 774 -44.31 -4.62 18.51
C GLN A 774 -43.78 -5.65 17.53
N THR A 775 -44.48 -6.77 17.35
CA THR A 775 -44.11 -7.83 16.40
C THR A 775 -44.06 -7.27 14.96
N MET A 776 -45.07 -6.51 14.53
CA MET A 776 -45.12 -5.91 13.20
C MET A 776 -44.04 -4.84 13.02
N ALA A 777 -43.82 -3.99 14.04
CA ALA A 777 -42.75 -2.99 13.99
C ALA A 777 -41.36 -3.65 13.87
N PHE A 778 -41.11 -4.67 14.68
CA PHE A 778 -39.86 -5.46 14.66
C PHE A 778 -39.62 -6.12 13.29
N ALA A 779 -40.67 -6.76 12.73
CA ALA A 779 -40.58 -7.40 11.42
C ALA A 779 -40.30 -6.38 10.30
N VAL A 780 -41.05 -5.25 10.26
CA VAL A 780 -40.82 -4.21 9.24
C VAL A 780 -39.49 -3.56 9.40
N LEU A 781 -39.03 -3.26 10.61
CA LEU A 781 -37.72 -2.66 10.86
C LEU A 781 -36.62 -3.59 10.35
N GLY A 782 -36.59 -4.86 10.76
CA GLY A 782 -35.57 -5.79 10.33
C GLY A 782 -35.56 -6.07 8.84
N PHE A 783 -36.70 -6.38 8.23
CA PHE A 783 -36.75 -6.65 6.79
C PHE A 783 -36.47 -5.39 5.94
N SER A 784 -36.93 -4.22 6.36
CA SER A 784 -36.66 -2.98 5.64
C SER A 784 -35.17 -2.63 5.64
N GLN A 785 -34.46 -2.85 6.75
CA GLN A 785 -33.00 -2.64 6.85
C GLN A 785 -32.26 -3.65 5.94
N LEU A 786 -32.60 -4.94 5.99
CA LEU A 786 -32.00 -5.96 5.12
C LEU A 786 -32.19 -5.65 3.62
N LEU A 787 -33.35 -5.16 3.24
CA LEU A 787 -33.62 -4.72 1.86
C LEU A 787 -32.90 -3.41 1.54
N HIS A 788 -32.79 -2.49 2.52
CA HIS A 788 -32.13 -1.19 2.36
C HIS A 788 -30.62 -1.33 2.12
N VAL A 789 -29.94 -2.32 2.67
CA VAL A 789 -28.50 -2.59 2.42
C VAL A 789 -28.19 -2.59 0.92
N ARG A 790 -29.09 -3.12 0.09
CA ARG A 790 -28.95 -3.15 -1.36
C ARG A 790 -28.90 -1.74 -1.98
N ASN A 791 -29.60 -0.78 -1.38
CA ASN A 791 -29.60 0.61 -1.87
C ASN A 791 -28.23 1.27 -1.69
N LEU A 792 -27.43 0.81 -0.73
CA LEU A 792 -26.11 1.36 -0.39
C LEU A 792 -24.98 0.80 -1.23
N HIS A 793 -25.25 -0.21 -2.07
CA HIS A 793 -24.26 -0.73 -3.02
C HIS A 793 -23.71 0.36 -3.95
N SER A 794 -24.55 1.31 -4.36
CA SER A 794 -24.13 2.59 -4.98
C SER A 794 -25.09 3.72 -4.63
N ASN A 795 -24.54 4.86 -4.24
CA ASN A 795 -25.33 6.06 -3.94
C ASN A 795 -25.83 6.78 -5.22
N LYS A 796 -25.20 6.53 -6.37
CA LYS A 796 -25.48 7.22 -7.65
C LYS A 796 -26.22 6.34 -8.64
N ARG A 797 -25.95 5.05 -8.68
CA ARG A 797 -26.53 4.12 -9.65
C ARG A 797 -27.74 3.42 -9.04
N SER A 798 -28.75 3.17 -9.88
CA SER A 798 -29.91 2.37 -9.46
C SER A 798 -29.50 0.98 -9.02
N SER A 799 -30.04 0.53 -7.89
CA SER A 799 -29.84 -0.80 -7.33
C SER A 799 -30.31 -1.93 -8.25
N PHE A 800 -31.26 -1.62 -9.16
CA PHE A 800 -31.77 -2.58 -10.14
C PHE A 800 -30.80 -2.83 -11.32
N ARG A 801 -29.83 -1.91 -11.55
CA ARG A 801 -28.78 -2.06 -12.58
C ARG A 801 -27.52 -2.77 -12.09
N THR A 802 -27.41 -3.01 -10.81
CA THR A 802 -26.29 -3.74 -10.20
C THR A 802 -26.65 -5.21 -10.04
N SER A 803 -25.73 -6.11 -10.40
CA SER A 803 -25.95 -7.55 -10.23
C SER A 803 -26.04 -7.93 -8.75
N LEU A 804 -27.03 -8.75 -8.39
CA LEU A 804 -27.13 -9.34 -7.04
C LEU A 804 -25.92 -10.21 -6.69
N TRP A 805 -25.28 -10.80 -7.70
CA TRP A 805 -24.15 -11.70 -7.54
C TRP A 805 -22.80 -10.99 -7.48
N SER A 806 -22.76 -9.67 -7.57
CA SER A 806 -21.51 -8.88 -7.50
C SER A 806 -20.82 -9.00 -6.14
N ASN A 807 -21.59 -9.14 -5.04
CA ASN A 807 -21.10 -9.39 -3.69
C ASN A 807 -21.83 -10.60 -3.10
N LYS A 808 -21.22 -11.79 -3.26
CA LYS A 808 -21.78 -13.05 -2.73
C LYS A 808 -21.84 -13.08 -1.21
N SER A 809 -20.88 -12.42 -0.55
CA SER A 809 -20.84 -12.32 0.92
C SER A 809 -22.03 -11.53 1.44
N LEU A 810 -22.40 -10.44 0.75
CA LEU A 810 -23.55 -9.62 1.09
C LEU A 810 -24.86 -10.41 0.93
N LEU A 811 -25.00 -11.14 -0.16
CA LEU A 811 -26.18 -11.99 -0.38
C LEU A 811 -26.30 -13.07 0.72
N GLY A 812 -25.16 -13.71 1.09
CA GLY A 812 -25.13 -14.67 2.18
C GLY A 812 -25.48 -14.07 3.53
N ALA A 813 -24.95 -12.87 3.84
CA ALA A 813 -25.26 -12.16 5.09
C ALA A 813 -26.73 -11.76 5.19
N ILE A 814 -27.31 -11.18 4.13
CA ILE A 814 -28.73 -10.83 4.08
C ILE A 814 -29.61 -12.07 4.25
N SER A 815 -29.28 -13.17 3.56
CA SER A 815 -30.06 -14.42 3.65
C SER A 815 -30.00 -15.02 5.07
N LEU A 816 -28.82 -15.04 5.67
CA LEU A 816 -28.64 -15.55 7.05
C LEU A 816 -29.39 -14.67 8.06
N SER A 817 -29.24 -13.34 7.97
CA SER A 817 -29.95 -12.42 8.87
C SER A 817 -31.48 -12.51 8.70
N ALA A 818 -31.96 -12.66 7.46
CA ALA A 818 -33.38 -12.87 7.19
C ALA A 818 -33.91 -14.19 7.79
N LEU A 819 -33.14 -15.28 7.67
CA LEU A 819 -33.49 -16.56 8.30
C LEU A 819 -33.52 -16.49 9.82
N LEU A 820 -32.57 -15.78 10.44
CA LEU A 820 -32.54 -15.60 11.90
C LEU A 820 -33.67 -14.70 12.38
N LEU A 821 -34.06 -13.68 11.62
CA LEU A 821 -35.25 -12.84 11.90
C LEU A 821 -36.53 -13.66 11.79
N LEU A 822 -36.67 -14.47 10.73
CA LEU A 822 -37.80 -15.39 10.56
C LEU A 822 -37.87 -16.44 11.68
N ALA A 823 -36.74 -16.90 12.17
CA ALA A 823 -36.70 -17.84 13.31
C ALA A 823 -37.35 -17.24 14.55
N VAL A 824 -37.10 -15.96 14.87
CA VAL A 824 -37.74 -15.24 15.97
C VAL A 824 -39.24 -15.09 15.76
N LEU A 825 -39.68 -14.84 14.52
CA LEU A 825 -41.07 -14.56 14.18
C LEU A 825 -41.94 -15.83 14.01
N LEU A 826 -41.32 -17.02 13.76
CA LEU A 826 -42.08 -18.23 13.40
C LEU A 826 -41.88 -19.41 14.35
N ILE A 827 -40.74 -19.48 15.10
CA ILE A 827 -40.50 -20.60 16.00
C ILE A 827 -41.13 -20.33 17.38
N PRO A 828 -42.10 -21.11 17.86
CA PRO A 828 -42.83 -20.82 19.09
C PRO A 828 -41.98 -20.57 20.32
N GLY A 829 -40.86 -21.33 20.49
CA GLY A 829 -39.92 -21.13 21.60
C GLY A 829 -39.21 -19.77 21.55
N MET A 830 -38.83 -19.33 20.34
CA MET A 830 -38.22 -18.02 20.13
C MET A 830 -39.26 -16.90 20.27
N MET A 831 -40.48 -17.11 19.75
CA MET A 831 -41.56 -16.11 19.87
C MET A 831 -41.83 -15.79 21.35
N ASN A 832 -41.95 -16.79 22.19
CA ASN A 832 -42.17 -16.62 23.64
C ASN A 832 -40.98 -15.91 24.31
N LEU A 833 -39.75 -16.26 23.90
CA LEU A 833 -38.57 -15.65 24.47
C LEU A 833 -38.46 -14.15 24.13
N PHE A 834 -38.86 -13.75 22.93
CA PHE A 834 -38.80 -12.38 22.45
C PHE A 834 -40.11 -11.58 22.67
N GLY A 835 -41.14 -12.20 23.24
CA GLY A 835 -42.43 -11.55 23.50
C GLY A 835 -43.21 -11.20 22.24
N VAL A 836 -42.91 -11.87 21.10
CA VAL A 836 -43.56 -11.64 19.81
C VAL A 836 -44.74 -12.60 19.63
N VAL A 837 -45.77 -12.16 18.88
CA VAL A 837 -47.00 -12.94 18.66
C VAL A 837 -47.16 -13.36 17.21
N ALA A 838 -47.93 -14.41 16.95
CA ALA A 838 -48.20 -14.89 15.61
C ALA A 838 -48.94 -13.85 14.76
N MET A 839 -48.49 -13.64 13.52
CA MET A 839 -49.10 -12.76 12.51
C MET A 839 -49.90 -13.59 11.51
N ASP A 840 -51.09 -13.11 11.12
CA ASP A 840 -51.86 -13.71 10.06
C ASP A 840 -51.32 -13.29 8.65
N SER A 841 -51.92 -13.83 7.61
CA SER A 841 -51.49 -13.55 6.24
C SER A 841 -51.66 -12.08 5.84
N THR A 842 -52.59 -11.36 6.44
CA THR A 842 -52.81 -9.92 6.17
C THR A 842 -51.69 -9.08 6.80
N HIS A 843 -51.29 -9.42 8.02
CA HIS A 843 -50.18 -8.77 8.69
C HIS A 843 -48.86 -8.98 7.91
N TRP A 844 -48.62 -10.20 7.42
CA TRP A 844 -47.44 -10.47 6.58
C TRP A 844 -47.46 -9.71 5.26
N LEU A 845 -48.66 -9.45 4.67
CA LEU A 845 -48.78 -8.60 3.48
C LEU A 845 -48.40 -7.14 3.78
N TYR A 846 -48.85 -6.63 4.92
CA TYR A 846 -48.44 -5.26 5.38
C TYR A 846 -46.96 -5.20 5.65
N VAL A 847 -46.40 -6.19 6.36
CA VAL A 847 -44.93 -6.26 6.62
C VAL A 847 -44.15 -6.25 5.32
N GLY A 848 -44.52 -7.10 4.34
CA GLY A 848 -43.85 -7.15 3.05
C GLY A 848 -43.96 -5.85 2.25
N GLY A 849 -45.16 -5.25 2.21
CA GLY A 849 -45.38 -3.98 1.49
C GLY A 849 -44.60 -2.82 2.08
N LEU A 850 -44.66 -2.65 3.42
CA LEU A 850 -43.96 -1.57 4.11
C LEU A 850 -42.45 -1.73 4.02
N SER A 851 -41.91 -2.97 4.11
CA SER A 851 -40.48 -3.23 4.02
C SER A 851 -39.87 -2.85 2.65
N LEU A 852 -40.66 -2.78 1.59
CA LEU A 852 -40.21 -2.38 0.26
C LEU A 852 -40.13 -0.84 0.07
N VAL A 853 -40.78 -0.05 0.93
CA VAL A 853 -40.84 1.41 0.82
C VAL A 853 -39.44 2.06 0.79
N PRO A 854 -38.47 1.71 1.61
CA PRO A 854 -37.14 2.32 1.56
C PRO A 854 -36.43 2.14 0.21
N ILE A 855 -36.65 0.99 -0.48
CA ILE A 855 -36.10 0.80 -1.83
C ILE A 855 -36.72 1.82 -2.80
N VAL A 856 -38.04 1.96 -2.76
CA VAL A 856 -38.76 2.88 -3.67
C VAL A 856 -38.31 4.32 -3.41
N VAL A 857 -38.29 4.75 -2.14
CA VAL A 857 -37.88 6.11 -1.77
C VAL A 857 -36.46 6.43 -2.20
N VAL A 858 -35.50 5.53 -1.91
CA VAL A 858 -34.09 5.76 -2.28
C VAL A 858 -33.89 5.74 -3.79
N GLU A 859 -34.54 4.84 -4.52
CA GLU A 859 -34.46 4.82 -6.00
C GLU A 859 -35.08 6.09 -6.60
N LEU A 860 -36.19 6.60 -6.05
CA LEU A 860 -36.78 7.88 -6.46
C LEU A 860 -35.80 9.05 -6.23
N MET A 861 -35.12 9.09 -5.05
CA MET A 861 -34.12 10.11 -4.73
C MET A 861 -32.90 10.04 -5.67
N LYS A 862 -32.49 8.83 -6.06
CA LYS A 862 -31.41 8.64 -7.07
C LYS A 862 -31.87 9.15 -8.45
N LEU A 863 -33.08 8.87 -8.84
CA LEU A 863 -33.69 9.27 -10.12
C LEU A 863 -33.79 10.80 -10.23
N LEU A 864 -34.24 11.47 -9.16
CA LEU A 864 -34.31 12.92 -9.04
C LEU A 864 -32.92 13.58 -8.88
N LYS A 865 -31.84 12.83 -8.84
CA LYS A 865 -30.46 13.29 -8.63
C LYS A 865 -30.26 14.12 -7.35
N ILE A 866 -31.15 14.02 -6.36
CA ILE A 866 -31.05 14.71 -5.08
C ILE A 866 -29.85 14.18 -4.27
N ASN A 867 -29.46 12.92 -4.49
CA ASN A 867 -28.27 12.29 -3.90
C ASN A 867 -26.94 12.79 -4.51
N HIS A 868 -26.97 13.61 -5.57
CA HIS A 868 -25.77 14.12 -6.25
C HIS A 868 -25.40 15.49 -5.68
N THR A 869 -24.85 15.55 -4.48
CA THR A 869 -24.29 16.80 -3.95
C THR A 869 -22.88 17.03 -4.51
N ARG A 870 -22.58 18.25 -4.98
CA ARG A 870 -21.25 18.65 -5.50
C ARG A 870 -20.14 18.59 -4.45
N ASP A 871 -20.47 18.42 -3.18
CA ASP A 871 -19.56 18.51 -2.03
C ASP A 871 -18.97 17.14 -1.61
N GLU A 872 -19.17 16.09 -2.38
CA GLU A 872 -18.69 14.73 -1.98
C GLU A 872 -17.21 14.47 -2.28
N TYR A 873 -16.53 15.37 -3.02
CA TYR A 873 -15.11 15.22 -3.37
C TYR A 873 -14.32 16.50 -3.15
#